data_01bb8b7c20d3067985995232e18bbc4f
#
_entry.id   01bb8b7c20d3067985995232e18bbc4f
#
_cell.length_a   1.000
_cell.length_b   1.000
_cell.length_c   1.000
_cell.angle_alpha   90.00
_cell.angle_beta   90.00
_cell.angle_gamma   90.00
#
_symmetry.space_group_name_H-M   'P 1'
#
loop_
_entity.id
_entity.type
_entity.pdbx_description
1 polymer ?
#
loop_
_entity_poly.entity_id
_entity_poly.type
_entity_poly.pdbx_seq_one_letter_code
_entity_poly.pdbx_strand_id
1 'polypeptide(L)'
;LSSTVRQIIFWVFIVVGAIVLYKFFANTQGRNTQNVDLNVIQAKIDAGELKQLTIKQQEVVGIDKQNNEFHASLSNEFYKAELMKLASSSDANGKRKVEKVDDESAGSSILWQILWFWLPLLLFVGFWIFMIRQMQSGGNKALSFGKSRAKLLNNQQKRLTFKDVAGVDEAKEELHEIIEFLKEPQKFQKLGGRIPKGVLMVGPPGTGKTLLARAVAGEANVPFFSISGSDFVEMFVGVGASRVRDLFEQGKKSAPCIIFIDEIDAVGRHRGAGLGGGHDEREQTLNQLLVEMDGFESNDGVIIMASTNRPDVLDPALLRPGRFDRRVVVSRPDVRGREGILKVHTRKVPLGDDVNINVIARSTPGFTGADIANLVNEAALNAARYNKKVVTMSDFEIAKDKVIMGAERRSMVISEHEKKVTAYHEAGHTLVGLKVPNADPIHKVTIIPRGMALGLTQQLPEGDRHNYTKDYLMGQISILMGGRIAEDIFIGSITTGASNDIERATELARAMVCEYGMSNLGPLTFGKKEEQIFLGREISQHRDYSEDTAIKIDQEVQKIVGDQYARAQNIITENRDTMIKLAEALLERETLDGVQIRRIVAGLPLDDDGTPLPDDNDNGRKEIKEPSVNPLKPILPPITGNNPATA
;
A
#
# COMPACT_ATOMS: atom_id res chain seq x y z
N LEU A 1 -22.94 -10.91 -24.35
CA LEU A 1 -22.42 -12.23 -24.69
C LEU A 1 -21.02 -12.38 -24.12
N SER A 2 -20.76 -13.44 -23.32
CA SER A 2 -19.45 -13.73 -22.75
C SER A 2 -18.40 -13.93 -23.85
N SER A 3 -17.12 -13.67 -23.55
CA SER A 3 -16.02 -13.82 -24.52
C SER A 3 -15.93 -15.22 -25.12
N THR A 4 -16.27 -16.23 -24.35
CA THR A 4 -16.34 -17.65 -24.75
C THR A 4 -17.42 -17.92 -25.81
N VAL A 5 -18.60 -17.33 -25.64
CA VAL A 5 -19.70 -17.49 -26.62
C VAL A 5 -19.33 -16.85 -27.97
N ARG A 6 -18.60 -15.74 -27.99
CA ARG A 6 -18.12 -15.10 -29.22
C ARG A 6 -17.06 -15.93 -29.94
N GLN A 7 -16.15 -16.57 -29.21
CA GLN A 7 -15.15 -17.49 -29.80
C GLN A 7 -15.82 -18.73 -30.41
N ILE A 8 -16.83 -19.29 -29.75
CA ILE A 8 -17.58 -20.44 -30.29
C ILE A 8 -18.29 -20.05 -31.57
N ILE A 9 -18.98 -18.90 -31.63
CA ILE A 9 -19.65 -18.40 -32.85
C ILE A 9 -18.64 -18.22 -33.99
N PHE A 10 -17.46 -17.67 -33.71
CA PHE A 10 -16.39 -17.49 -34.71
C PHE A 10 -15.93 -18.83 -35.29
N TRP A 11 -15.66 -19.83 -34.47
CA TRP A 11 -15.22 -21.15 -34.95
C TRP A 11 -16.32 -21.89 -35.71
N VAL A 12 -17.59 -21.75 -35.27
CA VAL A 12 -18.74 -22.31 -36.00
C VAL A 12 -18.85 -21.69 -37.39
N PHE A 13 -18.65 -20.38 -37.52
CA PHE A 13 -18.71 -19.70 -38.82
C PHE A 13 -17.59 -20.16 -39.77
N ILE A 14 -16.37 -20.35 -39.28
CA ILE A 14 -15.25 -20.89 -40.05
C ILE A 14 -15.54 -22.32 -40.53
N VAL A 15 -16.04 -23.19 -39.64
CA VAL A 15 -16.34 -24.59 -39.98
C VAL A 15 -17.47 -24.66 -41.02
N VAL A 16 -18.52 -23.88 -40.85
CA VAL A 16 -19.63 -23.83 -41.81
C VAL A 16 -19.14 -23.29 -43.17
N GLY A 17 -18.35 -22.24 -43.19
CA GLY A 17 -17.71 -21.69 -44.39
C GLY A 17 -16.83 -22.71 -45.11
N ALA A 18 -16.02 -23.47 -44.38
CA ALA A 18 -15.21 -24.55 -44.94
C ALA A 18 -16.00 -25.69 -45.51
N ILE A 19 -17.10 -26.08 -44.86
CA ILE A 19 -18.02 -27.13 -45.34
C ILE A 19 -18.73 -26.67 -46.64
N VAL A 20 -19.13 -25.42 -46.71
CA VAL A 20 -19.77 -24.86 -47.91
C VAL A 20 -18.80 -24.82 -49.08
N LEU A 21 -17.56 -24.34 -48.84
CA LEU A 21 -16.48 -24.35 -49.84
C LEU A 21 -16.13 -25.77 -50.27
N TYR A 22 -16.00 -26.71 -49.35
CA TYR A 22 -15.73 -28.10 -49.67
C TYR A 22 -16.84 -28.72 -50.56
N LYS A 23 -18.12 -28.51 -50.23
CA LYS A 23 -19.26 -28.97 -51.06
C LYS A 23 -19.24 -28.31 -52.43
N PHE A 24 -18.92 -27.05 -52.54
CA PHE A 24 -18.82 -26.34 -53.82
C PHE A 24 -17.73 -26.92 -54.71
N PHE A 25 -16.54 -27.19 -54.17
CA PHE A 25 -15.43 -27.81 -54.94
C PHE A 25 -15.63 -29.32 -55.16
N ALA A 26 -16.24 -30.06 -54.26
CA ALA A 26 -16.50 -31.50 -54.42
C ALA A 26 -17.57 -31.80 -55.45
N ASN A 27 -18.49 -30.91 -55.72
CA ASN A 27 -19.55 -31.09 -56.72
C ASN A 27 -19.03 -30.86 -58.18
N THR A 28 -17.75 -30.41 -58.35
CA THR A 28 -17.14 -30.12 -59.65
C THR A 28 -16.23 -31.23 -60.13
N GLN A 29 -16.01 -32.26 -59.37
CA GLN A 29 -15.16 -33.40 -59.72
C GLN A 29 -15.96 -34.72 -59.73
N GLY A 30 -16.29 -35.26 -60.89
CA GLY A 30 -16.61 -36.67 -60.96
C GLY A 30 -17.69 -37.16 -61.92
N ARG A 31 -17.94 -36.48 -63.07
CA ARG A 31 -18.72 -37.13 -64.15
C ARG A 31 -17.86 -37.13 -65.44
N ASN A 32 -17.74 -38.30 -66.06
CA ASN A 32 -17.13 -38.39 -67.38
C ASN A 32 -18.08 -37.76 -68.39
N THR A 33 -17.88 -36.49 -68.70
CA THR A 33 -18.62 -35.77 -69.74
C THR A 33 -17.93 -35.92 -71.09
N GLN A 34 -18.64 -36.40 -72.07
CA GLN A 34 -18.16 -36.50 -73.48
C GLN A 34 -18.97 -35.54 -74.34
N ASN A 35 -18.24 -34.63 -74.97
CA ASN A 35 -18.85 -33.78 -76.01
C ASN A 35 -18.98 -34.57 -77.30
N VAL A 36 -20.18 -34.72 -77.77
CA VAL A 36 -20.54 -35.50 -78.98
C VAL A 36 -21.39 -34.67 -79.94
N ASP A 37 -21.39 -35.05 -81.19
CA ASP A 37 -22.30 -34.45 -82.17
C ASP A 37 -23.75 -34.85 -81.91
N LEU A 38 -24.69 -33.94 -82.25
CA LEU A 38 -26.13 -34.13 -82.06
C LEU A 38 -26.63 -35.45 -82.68
N ASN A 39 -26.06 -35.88 -83.82
CA ASN A 39 -26.36 -37.15 -84.54
C ASN A 39 -26.09 -38.39 -83.66
N VAL A 40 -25.08 -38.32 -82.76
CA VAL A 40 -24.74 -39.41 -81.84
C VAL A 40 -25.79 -39.56 -80.74
N ILE A 41 -26.29 -38.42 -80.22
CA ILE A 41 -27.40 -38.42 -79.26
C ILE A 41 -28.66 -38.97 -79.91
N GLN A 42 -28.93 -38.58 -81.15
CA GLN A 42 -30.07 -39.06 -81.93
C GLN A 42 -30.00 -40.54 -82.18
N ALA A 43 -28.84 -41.08 -82.56
CA ALA A 43 -28.61 -42.51 -82.73
C ALA A 43 -28.79 -43.28 -81.42
N LYS A 44 -28.38 -42.73 -80.29
CA LYS A 44 -28.56 -43.36 -78.97
C LYS A 44 -30.02 -43.31 -78.49
N ILE A 45 -30.79 -42.27 -78.88
CA ILE A 45 -32.25 -42.23 -78.64
C ILE A 45 -32.90 -43.35 -79.46
N ASP A 46 -32.55 -43.53 -80.75
CA ASP A 46 -33.16 -44.57 -81.61
C ASP A 46 -32.75 -45.98 -81.13
N ALA A 47 -31.55 -46.18 -80.58
CA ALA A 47 -31.17 -47.46 -80.00
C ALA A 47 -31.76 -47.73 -78.62
N GLY A 48 -32.47 -46.80 -78.00
CA GLY A 48 -33.07 -46.94 -76.66
C GLY A 48 -32.02 -47.06 -75.52
N GLU A 49 -30.80 -46.47 -75.70
CA GLU A 49 -29.70 -46.56 -74.76
C GLU A 49 -29.73 -45.43 -73.73
N LEU A 50 -30.45 -44.36 -73.97
CA LEU A 50 -30.53 -43.22 -73.03
C LEU A 50 -31.54 -43.42 -71.94
N LYS A 51 -31.12 -43.17 -70.71
CA LYS A 51 -31.95 -43.20 -69.50
C LYS A 51 -32.67 -41.89 -69.30
N GLN A 52 -31.95 -40.74 -69.49
CA GLN A 52 -32.48 -39.40 -69.28
C GLN A 52 -31.96 -38.48 -70.38
N LEU A 53 -32.87 -37.61 -70.91
CA LEU A 53 -32.53 -36.56 -71.85
C LEU A 53 -32.97 -35.21 -71.25
N THR A 54 -32.04 -34.28 -71.04
CA THR A 54 -32.33 -32.95 -70.56
C THR A 54 -31.99 -31.94 -71.66
N ILE A 55 -33.01 -31.17 -72.05
CA ILE A 55 -32.83 -30.16 -73.10
C ILE A 55 -32.76 -28.82 -72.44
N LYS A 56 -31.61 -28.10 -72.67
CA LYS A 56 -31.40 -26.74 -72.27
C LYS A 56 -31.46 -25.81 -73.46
N GLN A 57 -31.40 -24.48 -73.28
CA GLN A 57 -31.60 -23.52 -74.35
C GLN A 57 -30.60 -23.68 -75.54
N GLN A 58 -29.38 -24.09 -75.30
CA GLN A 58 -28.32 -24.21 -76.32
C GLN A 58 -27.58 -25.53 -76.29
N GLU A 59 -28.02 -26.45 -75.43
CA GLU A 59 -27.31 -27.70 -75.18
C GLU A 59 -28.28 -28.84 -74.83
N VAL A 60 -28.00 -30.04 -75.35
CA VAL A 60 -28.74 -31.26 -75.02
C VAL A 60 -27.79 -32.17 -74.22
N VAL A 61 -28.25 -32.61 -73.09
CA VAL A 61 -27.51 -33.53 -72.22
C VAL A 61 -28.25 -34.85 -72.18
N GLY A 62 -27.64 -35.92 -72.70
CA GLY A 62 -28.10 -37.29 -72.64
C GLY A 62 -27.34 -38.07 -71.63
N ILE A 63 -28.02 -38.84 -70.74
CA ILE A 63 -27.42 -39.76 -69.81
C ILE A 63 -27.78 -41.20 -70.23
N ASP A 64 -26.79 -42.01 -70.48
CA ASP A 64 -27.04 -43.41 -70.82
C ASP A 64 -27.36 -44.31 -69.59
N LYS A 65 -27.73 -45.57 -69.81
CA LYS A 65 -28.00 -46.53 -68.74
C LYS A 65 -26.78 -46.85 -67.87
N GLN A 66 -25.57 -46.50 -68.34
CA GLN A 66 -24.31 -46.69 -67.62
C GLN A 66 -23.85 -45.43 -66.86
N ASN A 67 -24.68 -44.36 -66.79
CA ASN A 67 -24.44 -43.06 -66.13
C ASN A 67 -23.37 -42.20 -66.80
N ASN A 68 -22.98 -42.41 -68.09
CA ASN A 68 -22.14 -41.51 -68.85
C ASN A 68 -22.97 -40.34 -69.36
N GLU A 69 -22.43 -39.09 -69.27
CA GLU A 69 -23.09 -37.89 -69.75
C GLU A 69 -22.54 -37.48 -71.14
N PHE A 70 -23.46 -37.30 -72.08
CA PHE A 70 -23.14 -36.85 -73.44
C PHE A 70 -23.75 -35.45 -73.64
N HIS A 71 -22.89 -34.52 -74.03
CA HIS A 71 -23.26 -33.14 -74.28
C HIS A 71 -23.21 -32.87 -75.79
N ALA A 72 -24.29 -32.28 -76.34
CA ALA A 72 -24.30 -31.83 -77.73
C ALA A 72 -24.87 -30.42 -77.80
N SER A 73 -24.30 -29.57 -78.65
CA SER A 73 -24.78 -28.20 -78.88
C SER A 73 -26.03 -28.20 -79.75
N LEU A 74 -27.04 -27.41 -79.30
CA LEU A 74 -28.29 -27.27 -80.06
C LEU A 74 -28.27 -25.93 -80.85
N SER A 75 -28.14 -26.00 -82.15
CA SER A 75 -27.96 -24.82 -83.00
C SER A 75 -29.26 -24.19 -83.51
N ASN A 76 -30.44 -24.86 -83.33
CA ASN A 76 -31.71 -24.38 -83.84
C ASN A 76 -32.92 -24.98 -83.07
N GLU A 77 -33.94 -24.19 -82.80
CA GLU A 77 -35.18 -24.61 -82.12
C GLU A 77 -35.94 -25.71 -82.86
N PHE A 78 -35.72 -25.80 -84.19
CA PHE A 78 -36.34 -26.88 -84.96
C PHE A 78 -35.85 -28.25 -84.57
N TYR A 79 -34.62 -28.44 -84.33
CA TYR A 79 -34.03 -29.72 -83.83
C TYR A 79 -34.46 -30.03 -82.41
N LYS A 80 -34.81 -29.05 -81.60
CA LYS A 80 -35.37 -29.28 -80.25
C LYS A 80 -36.74 -30.01 -80.30
N ALA A 81 -37.59 -29.52 -81.19
CA ALA A 81 -38.96 -30.14 -81.40
C ALA A 81 -38.87 -31.56 -81.93
N GLU A 82 -37.90 -31.77 -82.85
CA GLU A 82 -37.68 -33.10 -83.44
C GLU A 82 -37.10 -34.13 -82.46
N LEU A 83 -36.12 -33.71 -81.66
CA LEU A 83 -35.53 -34.54 -80.58
C LEU A 83 -36.53 -34.85 -79.50
N MET A 84 -37.43 -33.92 -79.11
CA MET A 84 -38.49 -34.16 -78.18
C MET A 84 -39.50 -35.18 -78.72
N LYS A 85 -39.82 -35.10 -80.02
CA LYS A 85 -40.71 -36.00 -80.67
C LYS A 85 -40.10 -37.42 -80.80
N LEU A 86 -38.86 -37.53 -81.13
CA LEU A 86 -38.07 -38.78 -81.16
C LEU A 86 -37.95 -39.42 -79.75
N ALA A 87 -37.56 -38.62 -78.75
CA ALA A 87 -37.40 -39.06 -77.36
C ALA A 87 -38.74 -39.57 -76.73
N SER A 88 -39.87 -38.97 -77.13
CA SER A 88 -41.16 -39.34 -76.64
C SER A 88 -41.82 -40.47 -77.45
N SER A 89 -41.24 -40.88 -78.63
CA SER A 89 -41.76 -42.00 -79.42
C SER A 89 -41.56 -43.30 -78.70
N SER A 90 -42.52 -44.30 -78.97
CA SER A 90 -42.47 -45.62 -78.38
C SER A 90 -41.78 -46.57 -79.36
N ASP A 91 -41.08 -47.55 -78.87
CA ASP A 91 -40.43 -48.61 -79.60
C ASP A 91 -41.47 -49.63 -80.04
N ALA A 92 -41.12 -50.55 -80.92
CA ALA A 92 -42.05 -51.62 -81.45
C ALA A 92 -42.74 -52.42 -80.39
N ASN A 93 -42.23 -52.41 -79.13
CA ASN A 93 -42.80 -53.12 -77.96
C ASN A 93 -43.59 -52.18 -77.04
N GLY A 94 -43.96 -50.94 -77.42
CA GLY A 94 -44.72 -49.99 -76.63
C GLY A 94 -43.98 -49.30 -75.46
N LYS A 95 -42.66 -49.46 -75.35
CA LYS A 95 -41.85 -48.81 -74.31
C LYS A 95 -41.25 -47.54 -74.86
N ARG A 96 -41.24 -46.43 -74.02
CA ARG A 96 -40.60 -45.16 -74.43
C ARG A 96 -39.15 -45.33 -74.70
N LYS A 97 -38.58 -44.70 -75.78
CA LYS A 97 -37.21 -44.76 -76.16
C LYS A 97 -36.26 -44.11 -75.14
N VAL A 98 -36.76 -43.11 -74.36
CA VAL A 98 -36.05 -42.49 -73.24
C VAL A 98 -36.95 -42.50 -72.00
N GLU A 99 -36.40 -42.95 -70.87
CA GLU A 99 -37.23 -43.12 -69.62
C GLU A 99 -37.67 -41.80 -69.03
N LYS A 100 -36.82 -40.74 -69.12
CA LYS A 100 -37.10 -39.42 -68.55
C LYS A 100 -36.65 -38.32 -69.50
N VAL A 101 -37.52 -37.39 -69.87
CA VAL A 101 -37.22 -36.23 -70.66
C VAL A 101 -37.55 -34.96 -69.84
N ASP A 102 -36.59 -34.16 -69.55
CA ASP A 102 -36.74 -32.91 -68.82
C ASP A 102 -36.44 -31.73 -69.74
N ASP A 103 -37.32 -30.72 -69.77
CA ASP A 103 -37.12 -29.45 -70.48
C ASP A 103 -36.82 -28.35 -69.43
N GLU A 104 -35.57 -27.98 -69.30
CA GLU A 104 -35.08 -26.95 -68.38
C GLU A 104 -35.07 -25.54 -69.04
N SER A 105 -35.95 -25.28 -70.00
CA SER A 105 -36.04 -23.97 -70.65
C SER A 105 -36.73 -22.87 -69.80
N ALA A 106 -37.33 -23.25 -68.69
CA ALA A 106 -37.93 -22.29 -67.73
C ALA A 106 -36.85 -21.70 -66.83
N GLY A 107 -36.46 -20.46 -67.11
CA GLY A 107 -35.36 -19.73 -66.43
C GLY A 107 -35.53 -19.69 -64.90
N SER A 108 -34.55 -20.16 -64.17
CA SER A 108 -34.34 -19.74 -62.77
C SER A 108 -34.25 -18.20 -62.76
N SER A 109 -35.10 -17.54 -61.94
CA SER A 109 -35.16 -16.07 -61.94
C SER A 109 -33.74 -15.48 -61.75
N ILE A 110 -33.32 -14.60 -62.60
CA ILE A 110 -32.04 -13.89 -62.57
C ILE A 110 -31.74 -13.32 -61.20
N LEU A 111 -32.79 -12.99 -60.42
CA LEU A 111 -32.70 -12.52 -59.05
C LEU A 111 -32.05 -13.54 -58.09
N TRP A 112 -32.34 -14.86 -58.23
CA TRP A 112 -31.72 -15.89 -57.40
C TRP A 112 -30.24 -16.12 -57.75
N GLN A 113 -29.86 -15.98 -59.02
CA GLN A 113 -28.45 -16.10 -59.44
C GLN A 113 -27.65 -14.90 -58.96
N ILE A 114 -28.21 -13.68 -59.03
CA ILE A 114 -27.58 -12.47 -58.46
C ILE A 114 -27.44 -12.60 -56.96
N LEU A 115 -28.49 -13.03 -56.26
CA LEU A 115 -28.46 -13.19 -54.80
C LEU A 115 -27.37 -14.17 -54.34
N TRP A 116 -27.24 -15.33 -54.99
CA TRP A 116 -26.25 -16.34 -54.66
C TRP A 116 -24.81 -15.88 -55.00
N PHE A 117 -24.62 -15.08 -56.02
CA PHE A 117 -23.32 -14.54 -56.38
C PHE A 117 -22.88 -13.45 -55.40
N TRP A 118 -23.78 -12.56 -54.97
CA TRP A 118 -23.46 -11.43 -54.11
C TRP A 118 -23.51 -11.78 -52.61
N LEU A 119 -24.22 -12.80 -52.21
CA LEU A 119 -24.36 -13.20 -50.78
C LEU A 119 -23.01 -13.43 -50.09
N PRO A 120 -22.06 -14.20 -50.64
CA PRO A 120 -20.75 -14.38 -50.04
C PRO A 120 -19.96 -13.07 -49.89
N LEU A 121 -20.06 -12.19 -50.89
CA LEU A 121 -19.40 -10.88 -50.87
C LEU A 121 -20.02 -10.00 -49.77
N LEU A 122 -21.33 -9.94 -49.67
CA LEU A 122 -22.02 -9.16 -48.63
C LEU A 122 -21.71 -9.69 -47.22
N LEU A 123 -21.64 -11.01 -47.04
CA LEU A 123 -21.22 -11.64 -45.81
C LEU A 123 -19.77 -11.31 -45.46
N PHE A 124 -18.89 -11.32 -46.48
CA PHE A 124 -17.46 -10.94 -46.28
C PHE A 124 -17.33 -9.48 -45.87
N VAL A 125 -17.99 -8.57 -46.57
CA VAL A 125 -18.00 -7.14 -46.23
C VAL A 125 -18.60 -6.88 -44.85
N GLY A 126 -19.73 -7.54 -44.56
CA GLY A 126 -20.35 -7.49 -43.23
C GLY A 126 -19.40 -7.98 -42.11
N PHE A 127 -18.70 -9.09 -42.36
CA PHE A 127 -17.68 -9.61 -41.46
C PHE A 127 -16.50 -8.62 -41.28
N TRP A 128 -16.04 -7.99 -42.36
CA TRP A 128 -14.97 -6.98 -42.30
C TRP A 128 -15.39 -5.74 -41.53
N ILE A 129 -16.59 -5.23 -41.75
CA ILE A 129 -17.16 -4.12 -40.96
C ILE A 129 -17.30 -4.51 -39.48
N PHE A 130 -17.75 -5.71 -39.18
CA PHE A 130 -17.83 -6.25 -37.83
C PHE A 130 -16.44 -6.33 -37.19
N MET A 131 -15.44 -6.83 -37.91
CA MET A 131 -14.05 -6.96 -37.44
C MET A 131 -13.42 -5.59 -37.16
N ILE A 132 -13.64 -4.60 -38.06
CA ILE A 132 -13.17 -3.22 -37.87
C ILE A 132 -13.81 -2.58 -36.63
N ARG A 133 -15.12 -2.77 -36.42
CA ARG A 133 -15.81 -2.30 -35.22
C ARG A 133 -15.29 -3.00 -33.94
N GLN A 134 -14.98 -4.28 -34.03
CA GLN A 134 -14.42 -5.05 -32.94
C GLN A 134 -13.00 -4.56 -32.59
N MET A 135 -12.16 -4.28 -33.58
CA MET A 135 -10.81 -3.72 -33.39
C MET A 135 -10.86 -2.29 -32.82
N GLN A 136 -11.77 -1.45 -33.27
CA GLN A 136 -11.97 -0.10 -32.73
C GLN A 136 -12.44 -0.13 -31.25
N SER A 137 -13.28 -1.08 -30.85
CA SER A 137 -13.70 -1.24 -29.46
C SER A 137 -12.59 -1.76 -28.54
N GLY A 138 -11.61 -2.51 -29.07
CA GLY A 138 -10.40 -2.96 -28.37
C GLY A 138 -9.34 -1.86 -28.26
N GLY A 139 -9.19 -1.04 -29.30
CA GLY A 139 -8.22 0.07 -29.36
C GLY A 139 -8.49 1.17 -28.33
N ASN A 140 -9.75 1.47 -28.01
CA ASN A 140 -10.10 2.44 -26.97
C ASN A 140 -9.72 1.98 -25.56
N LYS A 141 -9.59 0.69 -25.30
CA LYS A 141 -9.06 0.18 -24.03
C LYS A 141 -7.55 0.31 -23.95
N ALA A 142 -6.81 0.13 -25.04
CA ALA A 142 -5.37 0.33 -25.08
C ALA A 142 -4.98 1.80 -24.89
N LEU A 143 -5.75 2.74 -25.42
CA LEU A 143 -5.56 4.19 -25.23
C LEU A 143 -5.97 4.68 -23.82
N SER A 144 -6.71 3.87 -23.03
CA SER A 144 -7.10 4.23 -21.67
C SER A 144 -6.04 3.89 -20.61
N PHE A 145 -4.97 3.16 -20.94
CA PHE A 145 -3.87 2.85 -20.00
C PHE A 145 -3.08 4.08 -19.54
N GLY A 146 -3.06 5.15 -20.34
CA GLY A 146 -2.39 6.40 -20.01
C GLY A 146 -3.22 7.38 -19.16
N LYS A 147 -4.49 7.10 -18.90
CA LYS A 147 -5.33 7.99 -18.09
C LYS A 147 -5.02 7.82 -16.60
N SER A 148 -4.89 8.94 -15.92
CA SER A 148 -4.70 8.98 -14.46
C SER A 148 -5.84 8.25 -13.74
N ARG A 149 -5.47 7.40 -12.77
CA ARG A 149 -6.41 6.78 -11.82
C ARG A 149 -6.67 7.68 -10.61
N ALA A 150 -6.34 8.96 -10.69
CA ALA A 150 -6.54 9.91 -9.61
C ALA A 150 -8.00 9.85 -9.13
N LYS A 151 -8.17 9.64 -7.83
CA LYS A 151 -9.49 9.62 -7.20
C LYS A 151 -9.87 11.07 -6.90
N LEU A 152 -10.80 11.60 -7.69
CA LEU A 152 -11.50 12.83 -7.29
C LEU A 152 -12.37 12.47 -6.08
N LEU A 153 -12.08 13.06 -4.91
CA LEU A 153 -12.96 12.94 -3.76
C LEU A 153 -14.24 13.74 -4.04
N ASN A 154 -15.27 13.00 -4.43
CA ASN A 154 -16.56 13.54 -4.83
C ASN A 154 -17.20 14.30 -3.65
N ASN A 155 -17.88 15.40 -3.92
CA ASN A 155 -18.53 16.31 -2.97
C ASN A 155 -19.58 15.66 -2.04
N GLN A 156 -19.90 14.37 -2.25
CA GLN A 156 -20.91 13.65 -1.45
C GLN A 156 -20.35 12.96 -0.19
N GLN A 157 -19.02 12.88 -0.01
CA GLN A 157 -18.44 12.37 1.23
C GLN A 157 -18.30 13.53 2.23
N LYS A 158 -18.62 13.25 3.51
CA LYS A 158 -18.45 14.20 4.62
C LYS A 158 -17.04 14.79 4.55
N ARG A 159 -16.94 16.10 4.32
CA ARG A 159 -15.67 16.81 4.19
C ARG A 159 -14.93 16.73 5.52
N LEU A 160 -13.69 16.26 5.47
CA LEU A 160 -12.78 16.28 6.60
C LEU A 160 -12.28 17.72 6.78
N THR A 161 -12.21 18.19 8.01
CA THR A 161 -11.70 19.51 8.38
C THR A 161 -10.64 19.37 9.47
N PHE A 162 -10.00 20.47 9.86
CA PHE A 162 -9.02 20.48 10.96
C PHE A 162 -9.61 20.03 12.31
N LYS A 163 -10.94 20.05 12.47
CA LYS A 163 -11.64 19.52 13.66
C LYS A 163 -11.57 17.99 13.76
N ASP A 164 -11.32 17.32 12.64
CA ASP A 164 -11.19 15.85 12.57
C ASP A 164 -9.74 15.38 12.67
N VAL A 165 -8.78 16.31 12.70
CA VAL A 165 -7.34 16.06 12.86
C VAL A 165 -6.90 16.60 14.21
N ALA A 166 -6.15 15.82 14.99
CA ALA A 166 -5.63 16.22 16.30
C ALA A 166 -4.15 15.84 16.42
N GLY A 167 -3.42 16.50 17.32
CA GLY A 167 -2.05 16.14 17.69
C GLY A 167 -0.97 16.52 16.68
N VAL A 168 -1.23 17.51 15.82
CA VAL A 168 -0.31 18.05 14.82
C VAL A 168 -0.54 19.55 14.66
N ASP A 169 -0.59 20.27 15.77
CA ASP A 169 -1.03 21.67 15.76
C ASP A 169 -0.04 22.59 15.06
N GLU A 170 1.26 22.36 15.19
CA GLU A 170 2.32 23.10 14.48
C GLU A 170 2.18 22.90 12.94
N ALA A 171 1.97 21.65 12.51
CA ALA A 171 1.77 21.38 11.10
C ALA A 171 0.47 22.01 10.54
N LYS A 172 -0.60 22.11 11.36
CA LYS A 172 -1.83 22.81 10.97
C LYS A 172 -1.58 24.32 10.83
N GLU A 173 -0.79 24.91 11.74
CA GLU A 173 -0.47 26.34 11.70
C GLU A 173 0.33 26.67 10.42
N GLU A 174 1.36 25.88 10.10
CA GLU A 174 2.11 26.04 8.85
C GLU A 174 1.23 25.90 7.60
N LEU A 175 0.25 25.00 7.63
CA LEU A 175 -0.68 24.79 6.52
C LEU A 175 -1.83 25.80 6.46
N HIS A 176 -2.05 26.57 7.53
CA HIS A 176 -3.11 27.58 7.57
C HIS A 176 -2.89 28.68 6.53
N GLU A 177 -1.65 29.10 6.31
CA GLU A 177 -1.29 30.06 5.26
C GLU A 177 -1.71 29.58 3.85
N ILE A 178 -1.59 28.27 3.60
CA ILE A 178 -1.99 27.66 2.33
C ILE A 178 -3.50 27.70 2.16
N ILE A 179 -4.24 27.44 3.24
CA ILE A 179 -5.71 27.52 3.26
C ILE A 179 -6.17 28.95 3.00
N GLU A 180 -5.57 29.93 3.67
CA GLU A 180 -5.88 31.36 3.43
C GLU A 180 -5.62 31.75 2.00
N PHE A 181 -4.49 31.29 1.44
CA PHE A 181 -4.18 31.56 0.04
C PHE A 181 -5.20 30.97 -0.93
N LEU A 182 -5.59 29.69 -0.73
CA LEU A 182 -6.60 29.05 -1.60
C LEU A 182 -7.97 29.73 -1.50
N LYS A 183 -8.29 30.33 -0.35
CA LYS A 183 -9.53 31.08 -0.13
C LYS A 183 -9.47 32.50 -0.70
N GLU A 184 -8.35 33.21 -0.50
CA GLU A 184 -8.18 34.64 -0.84
C GLU A 184 -6.84 34.91 -1.56
N PRO A 185 -6.62 34.41 -2.77
CA PRO A 185 -5.34 34.56 -3.48
C PRO A 185 -4.96 36.01 -3.77
N GLN A 186 -5.94 36.88 -3.96
CA GLN A 186 -5.73 38.31 -4.27
C GLN A 186 -5.06 39.09 -3.12
N LYS A 187 -5.25 38.68 -1.87
CA LYS A 187 -4.66 39.33 -0.69
C LYS A 187 -3.12 39.23 -0.74
N PHE A 188 -2.62 38.06 -1.09
CA PHE A 188 -1.18 37.77 -1.14
C PHE A 188 -0.51 38.39 -2.38
N GLN A 189 -1.19 38.37 -3.53
CA GLN A 189 -0.70 38.96 -4.79
C GLN A 189 -0.48 40.47 -4.69
N LYS A 190 -1.37 41.19 -4.00
CA LYS A 190 -1.26 42.66 -3.81
C LYS A 190 -0.03 43.09 -3.03
N LEU A 191 0.51 42.22 -2.15
CA LEU A 191 1.70 42.46 -1.35
C LEU A 191 2.99 41.93 -2.00
N GLY A 192 2.90 41.36 -3.22
CA GLY A 192 4.05 40.78 -3.93
C GLY A 192 4.55 39.45 -3.35
N GLY A 193 3.80 38.83 -2.45
CA GLY A 193 4.09 37.52 -1.88
C GLY A 193 4.03 36.44 -2.95
N ARG A 194 5.05 35.58 -3.02
CA ARG A 194 5.04 34.37 -3.88
C ARG A 194 4.52 33.19 -3.07
N ILE A 195 3.55 32.51 -3.66
CA ILE A 195 2.94 31.34 -3.04
C ILE A 195 3.82 30.13 -3.26
N PRO A 196 3.95 29.26 -2.25
CA PRO A 196 4.63 27.99 -2.45
C PRO A 196 3.86 27.14 -3.47
N LYS A 197 4.54 26.69 -4.53
CA LYS A 197 3.94 25.81 -5.53
C LYS A 197 3.72 24.41 -5.00
N GLY A 198 4.59 23.97 -4.09
CA GLY A 198 4.55 22.64 -3.54
C GLY A 198 4.88 22.57 -2.05
N VAL A 199 4.22 21.64 -1.37
CA VAL A 199 4.39 21.33 0.04
C VAL A 199 4.76 19.87 0.20
N LEU A 200 5.89 19.61 0.82
CA LEU A 200 6.32 18.27 1.16
C LEU A 200 6.03 17.97 2.64
N MET A 201 5.14 17.04 2.91
CA MET A 201 4.87 16.55 4.26
C MET A 201 5.79 15.37 4.57
N VAL A 202 6.57 15.52 5.63
CA VAL A 202 7.57 14.55 6.06
C VAL A 202 7.24 14.03 7.45
N GLY A 203 7.40 12.74 7.69
CA GLY A 203 7.22 12.19 9.05
C GLY A 203 7.07 10.68 9.05
N PRO A 204 7.10 10.05 10.22
CA PRO A 204 6.93 8.61 10.36
C PRO A 204 5.62 8.09 9.75
N PRO A 205 5.53 6.80 9.39
CA PRO A 205 4.27 6.21 8.95
C PRO A 205 3.21 6.30 10.05
N GLY A 206 1.95 6.43 9.66
CA GLY A 206 0.82 6.46 10.60
C GLY A 206 0.58 7.80 11.31
N THR A 207 1.37 8.85 11.06
CA THR A 207 1.19 10.18 11.70
C THR A 207 0.05 11.01 11.12
N GLY A 208 -0.62 10.53 10.07
CA GLY A 208 -1.81 11.20 9.50
C GLY A 208 -1.54 12.18 8.37
N LYS A 209 -0.39 12.11 7.67
CA LYS A 209 -0.03 12.98 6.54
C LYS A 209 -1.13 13.08 5.47
N THR A 210 -1.61 11.95 4.99
CA THR A 210 -2.71 11.87 4.00
C THR A 210 -4.02 12.46 4.54
N LEU A 211 -4.31 12.22 5.83
CA LEU A 211 -5.49 12.77 6.51
C LEU A 211 -5.42 14.29 6.60
N LEU A 212 -4.24 14.82 6.96
CA LEU A 212 -3.98 16.25 7.07
C LEU A 212 -4.11 16.95 5.72
N ALA A 213 -3.57 16.39 4.62
CA ALA A 213 -3.72 16.93 3.27
C ALA A 213 -5.19 17.01 2.86
N ARG A 214 -5.99 15.98 3.17
CA ARG A 214 -7.44 15.97 2.91
C ARG A 214 -8.17 17.01 3.75
N ALA A 215 -7.73 17.22 4.99
CA ALA A 215 -8.32 18.22 5.87
C ALA A 215 -8.02 19.66 5.38
N VAL A 216 -6.83 19.92 4.84
CA VAL A 216 -6.48 21.19 4.19
C VAL A 216 -7.43 21.49 3.03
N ALA A 217 -7.64 20.51 2.14
CA ALA A 217 -8.56 20.68 1.01
C ALA A 217 -10.01 20.92 1.47
N GLY A 218 -10.45 20.19 2.51
CA GLY A 218 -11.78 20.34 3.08
C GLY A 218 -11.98 21.69 3.78
N GLU A 219 -10.97 22.19 4.47
CA GLU A 219 -10.99 23.51 5.13
C GLU A 219 -10.93 24.66 4.12
N ALA A 220 -10.14 24.51 3.05
CA ALA A 220 -10.08 25.45 1.93
C ALA A 220 -11.29 25.36 1.00
N ASN A 221 -12.09 24.30 1.11
CA ASN A 221 -13.25 24.04 0.24
C ASN A 221 -12.91 23.90 -1.25
N VAL A 222 -11.78 23.27 -1.57
CA VAL A 222 -11.29 23.04 -2.93
C VAL A 222 -11.31 21.57 -3.31
N PRO A 223 -11.34 21.23 -4.61
CA PRO A 223 -11.18 19.87 -5.10
C PRO A 223 -9.85 19.24 -4.66
N PHE A 224 -9.88 17.93 -4.37
CA PHE A 224 -8.72 17.17 -3.93
C PHE A 224 -8.51 15.98 -4.85
N PHE A 225 -7.38 15.97 -5.56
CA PHE A 225 -6.94 14.88 -6.41
C PHE A 225 -5.86 14.09 -5.67
N SER A 226 -6.10 12.81 -5.42
CA SER A 226 -5.13 11.96 -4.71
C SER A 226 -4.68 10.80 -5.58
N ILE A 227 -3.36 10.59 -5.60
CA ILE A 227 -2.70 9.47 -6.26
C ILE A 227 -1.55 8.98 -5.36
N SER A 228 -1.24 7.67 -5.43
CA SER A 228 -0.02 7.14 -4.82
C SER A 228 1.16 7.24 -5.78
N GLY A 229 2.35 7.52 -5.28
CA GLY A 229 3.59 7.45 -6.06
C GLY A 229 3.79 6.09 -6.72
N SER A 230 3.35 5.02 -6.08
CA SER A 230 3.38 3.67 -6.65
C SER A 230 2.51 3.50 -7.90
N ASP A 231 1.43 4.28 -8.06
CA ASP A 231 0.55 4.24 -9.25
C ASP A 231 1.24 4.77 -10.51
N PHE A 232 2.36 5.48 -10.34
CA PHE A 232 3.16 5.95 -11.46
C PHE A 232 4.23 4.95 -11.93
N VAL A 233 4.53 3.94 -11.10
CA VAL A 233 5.52 2.91 -11.42
C VAL A 233 4.82 1.75 -12.11
N GLU A 234 4.97 1.67 -13.43
CA GLU A 234 4.38 0.62 -14.26
C GLU A 234 5.50 -0.10 -15.03
N MET A 235 5.23 -1.29 -15.56
CA MET A 235 6.21 -2.03 -16.39
C MET A 235 6.34 -1.52 -17.82
N PHE A 236 5.45 -0.62 -18.27
CA PHE A 236 5.44 -0.12 -19.63
C PHE A 236 6.03 1.30 -19.69
N VAL A 237 7.07 1.47 -20.47
CA VAL A 237 7.77 2.76 -20.64
C VAL A 237 6.81 3.87 -21.10
N GLY A 238 6.84 5.00 -20.42
CA GLY A 238 6.08 6.20 -20.75
C GLY A 238 4.65 6.26 -20.18
N VAL A 239 4.12 5.19 -19.60
CA VAL A 239 2.77 5.19 -19.01
C VAL A 239 2.75 6.05 -17.75
N GLY A 240 3.75 5.95 -16.87
CA GLY A 240 3.89 6.78 -15.68
C GLY A 240 3.94 8.27 -16.03
N ALA A 241 4.76 8.67 -16.98
CA ALA A 241 4.87 10.05 -17.45
C ALA A 241 3.55 10.59 -18.03
N SER A 242 2.81 9.75 -18.77
CA SER A 242 1.49 10.11 -19.31
C SER A 242 0.45 10.34 -18.20
N ARG A 243 0.47 9.52 -17.14
CA ARG A 243 -0.42 9.69 -15.99
C ARG A 243 -0.10 10.96 -15.19
N VAL A 244 1.17 11.30 -15.05
CA VAL A 244 1.59 12.57 -14.43
C VAL A 244 0.98 13.72 -15.22
N ARG A 245 1.17 13.76 -16.53
CA ARG A 245 0.64 14.83 -17.40
C ARG A 245 -0.88 14.95 -17.29
N ASP A 246 -1.60 13.83 -17.37
CA ASP A 246 -3.07 13.81 -17.28
C ASP A 246 -3.56 14.32 -15.92
N LEU A 247 -2.90 13.92 -14.81
CA LEU A 247 -3.21 14.42 -13.46
C LEU A 247 -3.07 15.93 -13.36
N PHE A 248 -1.96 16.48 -13.88
CA PHE A 248 -1.69 17.90 -13.82
C PHE A 248 -2.64 18.70 -14.72
N GLU A 249 -3.00 18.18 -15.90
CA GLU A 249 -4.04 18.78 -16.76
C GLU A 249 -5.41 18.81 -16.09
N GLN A 250 -5.79 17.73 -15.37
CA GLN A 250 -7.03 17.68 -14.61
C GLN A 250 -7.03 18.71 -13.48
N GLY A 251 -5.91 18.85 -12.77
CA GLY A 251 -5.72 19.88 -11.76
C GLY A 251 -5.89 21.28 -12.31
N LYS A 252 -5.21 21.61 -13.43
CA LYS A 252 -5.36 22.93 -14.11
C LYS A 252 -6.80 23.25 -14.49
N LYS A 253 -7.52 22.25 -15.02
CA LYS A 253 -8.94 22.42 -15.39
C LYS A 253 -9.88 22.62 -14.18
N SER A 254 -9.44 22.22 -12.99
CA SER A 254 -10.25 22.24 -11.75
C SER A 254 -9.74 23.24 -10.73
N ALA A 255 -8.90 24.19 -11.14
CA ALA A 255 -8.37 25.22 -10.25
C ALA A 255 -9.48 26.14 -9.69
N PRO A 256 -9.41 26.58 -8.41
CA PRO A 256 -8.37 26.22 -7.43
C PRO A 256 -8.53 24.80 -6.88
N CYS A 257 -7.42 24.05 -6.76
CA CYS A 257 -7.43 22.66 -6.30
C CYS A 257 -6.12 22.26 -5.61
N ILE A 258 -6.15 21.12 -4.94
CA ILE A 258 -4.95 20.45 -4.39
C ILE A 258 -4.72 19.14 -5.12
N ILE A 259 -3.48 18.95 -5.62
CA ILE A 259 -2.98 17.68 -6.14
C ILE A 259 -2.12 17.05 -5.03
N PHE A 260 -2.50 15.88 -4.56
CA PHE A 260 -1.79 15.16 -3.52
C PHE A 260 -1.14 13.88 -4.04
N ILE A 261 0.16 13.75 -3.83
CA ILE A 261 0.96 12.58 -4.19
C ILE A 261 1.42 11.91 -2.90
N ASP A 262 0.82 10.77 -2.57
CA ASP A 262 1.24 9.99 -1.42
C ASP A 262 2.45 9.11 -1.77
N GLU A 263 3.32 8.83 -0.80
CA GLU A 263 4.51 8.00 -0.98
C GLU A 263 5.36 8.41 -2.20
N ILE A 264 5.66 9.71 -2.30
CA ILE A 264 6.42 10.26 -3.44
C ILE A 264 7.81 9.61 -3.60
N ASP A 265 8.36 9.04 -2.55
CA ASP A 265 9.63 8.30 -2.55
C ASP A 265 9.60 7.04 -3.45
N ALA A 266 8.42 6.55 -3.83
CA ALA A 266 8.32 5.47 -4.81
C ALA A 266 8.84 5.89 -6.21
N VAL A 267 8.67 7.17 -6.57
CA VAL A 267 9.10 7.75 -7.87
C VAL A 267 10.31 8.65 -7.72
N GLY A 268 10.37 9.39 -6.61
CA GLY A 268 11.32 10.48 -6.39
C GLY A 268 12.70 10.08 -5.87
N ARG A 269 13.13 8.83 -6.01
CA ARG A 269 14.44 8.37 -5.51
C ARG A 269 15.62 8.93 -6.29
N HIS A 270 16.76 9.08 -5.61
CA HIS A 270 18.06 9.43 -6.19
C HIS A 270 18.44 8.58 -7.39
N ARG A 271 19.05 9.22 -8.39
CA ARG A 271 19.60 8.61 -9.62
C ARG A 271 20.78 7.71 -9.28
N GLY A 272 20.85 6.51 -9.86
CA GLY A 272 22.05 5.67 -9.85
C GLY A 272 22.10 4.52 -8.86
N ALA A 273 21.02 4.19 -8.14
CA ALA A 273 21.04 3.13 -7.14
C ALA A 273 20.54 1.76 -7.64
N GLY A 274 20.80 1.35 -8.91
CA GLY A 274 20.40 0.01 -9.34
C GLY A 274 20.75 -0.37 -10.77
N LEU A 275 21.18 -1.60 -10.95
CA LEU A 275 21.41 -2.25 -12.24
C LEU A 275 20.13 -3.01 -12.65
N GLY A 276 19.27 -2.40 -13.50
CA GLY A 276 18.11 -3.11 -14.05
C GLY A 276 17.10 -2.20 -14.77
N GLY A 277 16.46 -2.69 -15.82
CA GLY A 277 15.60 -1.97 -16.78
C GLY A 277 14.32 -1.32 -16.25
N GLY A 278 14.03 -1.36 -14.94
CA GLY A 278 12.92 -0.65 -14.31
C GLY A 278 13.28 0.76 -13.82
N HIS A 279 14.54 1.18 -13.99
CA HIS A 279 15.01 2.49 -13.53
C HIS A 279 14.69 3.60 -14.53
N ASP A 280 14.77 3.30 -15.83
CA ASP A 280 14.56 4.29 -16.90
C ASP A 280 13.14 4.86 -16.87
N GLU A 281 12.14 4.05 -16.54
CA GLU A 281 10.76 4.49 -16.45
C GLU A 281 10.51 5.42 -15.26
N ARG A 282 11.07 5.07 -14.08
CA ARG A 282 10.96 5.93 -12.89
C ARG A 282 11.63 7.27 -13.11
N GLU A 283 12.81 7.27 -13.73
CA GLU A 283 13.52 8.49 -14.05
C GLU A 283 12.76 9.35 -15.08
N GLN A 284 12.17 8.73 -16.10
CA GLN A 284 11.32 9.43 -17.07
C GLN A 284 10.09 10.03 -16.39
N THR A 285 9.47 9.30 -15.47
CA THR A 285 8.30 9.75 -14.71
C THR A 285 8.67 10.91 -13.77
N LEU A 286 9.81 10.80 -13.06
CA LEU A 286 10.34 11.87 -12.22
C LEU A 286 10.62 13.12 -13.05
N ASN A 287 11.30 13.00 -14.20
CA ASN A 287 11.58 14.11 -15.08
C ASN A 287 10.29 14.78 -15.59
N GLN A 288 9.27 13.99 -15.93
CA GLN A 288 7.96 14.53 -16.29
C GLN A 288 7.31 15.28 -15.12
N LEU A 289 7.38 14.75 -13.90
CA LEU A 289 6.88 15.44 -12.70
C LEU A 289 7.57 16.79 -12.51
N LEU A 290 8.89 16.83 -12.64
CA LEU A 290 9.67 18.07 -12.53
C LEU A 290 9.27 19.09 -13.60
N VAL A 291 9.08 18.65 -14.85
CA VAL A 291 8.63 19.50 -15.95
C VAL A 291 7.24 20.07 -15.69
N GLU A 292 6.30 19.24 -15.24
CA GLU A 292 4.95 19.71 -14.94
C GLU A 292 4.93 20.70 -13.76
N MET A 293 5.74 20.47 -12.72
CA MET A 293 5.88 21.41 -11.59
C MET A 293 6.49 22.76 -12.02
N ASP A 294 7.49 22.73 -12.88
CA ASP A 294 8.12 23.95 -13.41
C ASP A 294 7.16 24.72 -14.34
N GLY A 295 6.27 24.01 -15.04
CA GLY A 295 5.27 24.55 -15.96
C GLY A 295 4.05 25.21 -15.31
N PHE A 296 3.98 25.29 -13.95
CA PHE A 296 2.96 26.06 -13.26
C PHE A 296 3.38 27.50 -13.04
N GLU A 297 2.49 28.43 -13.31
CA GLU A 297 2.64 29.80 -12.88
C GLU A 297 2.12 29.96 -11.44
N SER A 298 2.69 30.92 -10.71
CA SER A 298 2.29 31.19 -9.31
C SER A 298 0.80 31.55 -9.13
N ASN A 299 0.09 31.81 -10.21
CA ASN A 299 -1.30 32.27 -10.23
C ASN A 299 -2.30 31.20 -10.66
N ASP A 300 -1.84 29.98 -11.01
CA ASP A 300 -2.73 28.91 -11.51
C ASP A 300 -3.72 28.38 -10.44
N GLY A 301 -3.53 28.73 -9.17
CA GLY A 301 -4.41 28.30 -8.08
C GLY A 301 -4.33 26.81 -7.78
N VAL A 302 -3.31 26.12 -8.27
CA VAL A 302 -3.06 24.69 -8.03
C VAL A 302 -1.92 24.56 -7.04
N ILE A 303 -2.13 23.84 -5.94
CA ILE A 303 -1.09 23.51 -4.97
C ILE A 303 -0.80 22.02 -5.02
N ILE A 304 0.48 21.70 -5.14
CA ILE A 304 0.94 20.33 -5.13
C ILE A 304 1.36 19.99 -3.70
N MET A 305 0.75 18.97 -3.11
CA MET A 305 1.16 18.44 -1.82
C MET A 305 1.72 17.03 -2.03
N ALA A 306 2.82 16.70 -1.40
CA ALA A 306 3.35 15.35 -1.40
C ALA A 306 3.63 14.87 0.01
N SER A 307 3.61 13.55 0.22
CA SER A 307 4.00 12.92 1.48
C SER A 307 5.11 11.90 1.29
N THR A 308 6.00 11.81 2.26
CA THR A 308 7.03 10.77 2.33
C THR A 308 7.33 10.39 3.78
N ASN A 309 7.71 9.13 3.96
CA ASN A 309 8.26 8.64 5.22
C ASN A 309 9.80 8.71 5.21
N ARG A 310 10.42 8.90 4.04
CA ARG A 310 11.86 8.85 3.83
C ARG A 310 12.37 10.03 3.00
N PRO A 311 12.51 11.20 3.62
CA PRO A 311 13.01 12.39 2.92
C PRO A 311 14.45 12.25 2.45
N ASP A 312 15.24 11.37 3.08
CA ASP A 312 16.63 11.05 2.80
C ASP A 312 16.87 10.45 1.41
N VAL A 313 15.89 9.72 0.87
CA VAL A 313 16.01 9.05 -0.43
C VAL A 313 15.53 9.91 -1.61
N LEU A 314 14.95 11.09 -1.36
CA LEU A 314 14.40 11.94 -2.41
C LEU A 314 15.49 12.64 -3.22
N ASP A 315 15.26 12.75 -4.53
CA ASP A 315 16.12 13.52 -5.43
C ASP A 315 16.12 15.00 -5.01
N PRO A 316 17.30 15.62 -4.77
CA PRO A 316 17.40 17.02 -4.41
C PRO A 316 16.75 17.97 -5.41
N ALA A 317 16.58 17.55 -6.65
CA ALA A 317 15.90 18.33 -7.67
C ALA A 317 14.42 18.61 -7.32
N LEU A 318 13.75 17.72 -6.56
CA LEU A 318 12.40 17.95 -6.07
C LEU A 318 12.33 19.05 -4.99
N LEU A 319 13.41 19.21 -4.22
CA LEU A 319 13.49 20.13 -3.08
C LEU A 319 14.00 21.54 -3.48
N ARG A 320 14.22 21.79 -4.78
CA ARG A 320 14.64 23.11 -5.25
C ARG A 320 13.50 24.12 -5.17
N PRO A 321 13.80 25.41 -4.90
CA PRO A 321 12.81 26.48 -4.95
C PRO A 321 12.01 26.48 -6.27
N GLY A 322 10.71 26.69 -6.18
CA GLY A 322 9.80 26.62 -7.31
C GLY A 322 9.14 25.23 -7.51
N ARG A 323 9.49 24.24 -6.67
CA ARG A 323 8.90 22.88 -6.66
C ARG A 323 8.32 22.58 -5.28
N PHE A 324 8.95 21.72 -4.46
CA PHE A 324 8.54 21.57 -3.06
C PHE A 324 9.27 22.60 -2.19
N ASP A 325 8.77 23.81 -2.22
CA ASP A 325 9.37 24.97 -1.55
C ASP A 325 9.22 24.92 -0.05
N ARG A 326 8.13 24.31 0.41
CA ARG A 326 7.80 24.22 1.84
C ARG A 326 7.86 22.78 2.31
N ARG A 327 8.50 22.58 3.44
CA ARG A 327 8.60 21.28 4.10
C ARG A 327 7.90 21.35 5.43
N VAL A 328 6.83 20.55 5.60
CA VAL A 328 6.03 20.45 6.83
C VAL A 328 6.35 19.11 7.50
N VAL A 329 6.82 19.18 8.76
CA VAL A 329 7.17 18.01 9.53
C VAL A 329 5.95 17.57 10.35
N VAL A 330 5.48 16.33 10.11
CA VAL A 330 4.38 15.71 10.84
C VAL A 330 4.97 14.67 11.79
N SER A 331 5.35 15.10 12.98
CA SER A 331 5.96 14.27 14.01
C SER A 331 4.98 13.31 14.68
N ARG A 332 5.51 12.40 15.51
CA ARG A 332 4.66 11.63 16.41
C ARG A 332 4.00 12.57 17.42
N PRO A 333 2.74 12.30 17.80
CA PRO A 333 2.01 13.17 18.73
C PRO A 333 2.58 13.05 20.15
N ASP A 334 2.65 14.17 20.86
CA ASP A 334 2.91 14.26 22.29
C ASP A 334 1.71 13.72 23.11
N VAL A 335 1.80 13.74 24.44
CA VAL A 335 0.71 13.25 25.31
C VAL A 335 -0.60 13.97 25.05
N ARG A 336 -0.57 15.32 24.86
CA ARG A 336 -1.76 16.10 24.58
C ARG A 336 -2.33 15.80 23.21
N GLY A 337 -1.45 15.61 22.23
CA GLY A 337 -1.83 15.19 20.87
C GLY A 337 -2.48 13.82 20.87
N ARG A 338 -1.92 12.84 21.62
CA ARG A 338 -2.52 11.50 21.75
C ARG A 338 -3.87 11.55 22.43
N GLU A 339 -4.05 12.38 23.46
CA GLU A 339 -5.36 12.62 24.09
C GLU A 339 -6.36 13.18 23.09
N GLY A 340 -5.96 14.18 22.29
CA GLY A 340 -6.78 14.74 21.23
C GLY A 340 -7.19 13.70 20.18
N ILE A 341 -6.25 12.86 19.73
CA ILE A 341 -6.50 11.78 18.76
C ILE A 341 -7.45 10.73 19.35
N LEU A 342 -7.25 10.32 20.62
CA LEU A 342 -8.16 9.41 21.33
C LEU A 342 -9.59 9.99 21.36
N LYS A 343 -9.77 11.26 21.72
CA LYS A 343 -11.08 11.94 21.72
C LYS A 343 -11.74 11.91 20.34
N VAL A 344 -10.97 12.06 19.27
CA VAL A 344 -11.50 11.97 17.89
C VAL A 344 -11.99 10.56 17.55
N HIS A 345 -11.18 9.54 17.86
CA HIS A 345 -11.50 8.16 17.50
C HIS A 345 -12.57 7.52 18.41
N THR A 346 -12.69 7.98 19.65
CA THR A 346 -13.71 7.49 20.60
C THR A 346 -15.09 8.15 20.45
N ARG A 347 -15.25 9.19 19.63
CA ARG A 347 -16.55 9.89 19.43
C ARG A 347 -17.72 8.96 19.08
N LYS A 348 -17.45 7.83 18.42
CA LYS A 348 -18.47 6.85 17.98
C LYS A 348 -18.49 5.59 18.82
N VAL A 349 -17.66 5.49 19.83
CA VAL A 349 -17.52 4.33 20.68
C VAL A 349 -18.18 4.62 22.02
N PRO A 350 -19.11 3.77 22.50
CA PRO A 350 -19.71 3.94 23.82
C PRO A 350 -18.66 3.60 24.87
N LEU A 351 -18.21 4.61 25.62
CA LEU A 351 -17.24 4.46 26.70
C LEU A 351 -17.94 4.27 28.06
N GLY A 352 -17.34 3.49 28.95
CA GLY A 352 -17.72 3.40 30.34
C GLY A 352 -17.23 4.62 31.15
N ASP A 353 -17.83 4.86 32.31
CA ASP A 353 -17.50 6.00 33.20
C ASP A 353 -16.09 5.84 33.82
N ASP A 354 -15.55 4.62 33.82
CA ASP A 354 -14.22 4.27 34.33
C ASP A 354 -13.08 4.63 33.35
N VAL A 355 -13.40 5.00 32.10
CA VAL A 355 -12.39 5.24 31.07
C VAL A 355 -11.76 6.62 31.21
N ASN A 356 -10.46 6.62 31.55
CA ASN A 356 -9.67 7.84 31.62
C ASN A 356 -8.76 7.98 30.41
N ILE A 357 -9.17 8.83 29.45
CA ILE A 357 -8.44 9.08 28.18
C ILE A 357 -7.02 9.58 28.42
N ASN A 358 -6.80 10.39 29.48
CA ASN A 358 -5.48 10.92 29.81
C ASN A 358 -4.52 9.80 30.25
N VAL A 359 -4.99 8.85 31.06
CA VAL A 359 -4.19 7.68 31.47
C VAL A 359 -3.82 6.86 30.25
N ILE A 360 -4.75 6.61 29.32
CA ILE A 360 -4.49 5.89 28.09
C ILE A 360 -3.45 6.62 27.25
N ALA A 361 -3.58 7.96 27.08
CA ALA A 361 -2.62 8.75 26.32
C ALA A 361 -1.21 8.71 26.90
N ARG A 362 -1.09 8.74 28.23
CA ARG A 362 0.22 8.59 28.93
C ARG A 362 0.79 7.19 28.78
N SER A 363 -0.06 6.16 28.82
CA SER A 363 0.36 4.76 28.72
C SER A 363 0.74 4.29 27.30
N THR A 364 0.65 5.17 26.30
CA THR A 364 0.96 4.88 24.90
C THR A 364 2.07 5.79 24.33
N PRO A 365 3.27 5.87 24.97
CA PRO A 365 4.36 6.67 24.47
C PRO A 365 4.80 6.18 23.08
N GLY A 366 5.09 7.12 22.17
CA GLY A 366 5.56 6.81 20.83
C GLY A 366 4.50 6.30 19.85
N PHE A 367 3.24 6.13 20.26
CA PHE A 367 2.14 5.75 19.37
C PHE A 367 1.87 6.86 18.35
N THR A 368 1.61 6.43 17.12
CA THR A 368 1.13 7.29 16.04
C THR A 368 -0.40 7.38 16.06
N GLY A 369 -0.95 8.26 15.23
CA GLY A 369 -2.40 8.33 15.07
C GLY A 369 -3.04 7.03 14.60
N ALA A 370 -2.33 6.26 13.75
CA ALA A 370 -2.79 4.95 13.29
C ALA A 370 -2.78 3.90 14.41
N ASP A 371 -1.75 3.91 15.27
CA ASP A 371 -1.67 3.00 16.40
C ASP A 371 -2.79 3.28 17.41
N ILE A 372 -3.09 4.55 17.67
CA ILE A 372 -4.19 4.95 18.56
C ILE A 372 -5.56 4.56 17.98
N ALA A 373 -5.74 4.74 16.67
CA ALA A 373 -6.97 4.30 16.00
C ALA A 373 -7.15 2.78 16.11
N ASN A 374 -6.06 2.02 15.92
CA ASN A 374 -6.05 0.58 16.10
C ASN A 374 -6.33 0.19 17.55
N LEU A 375 -5.74 0.87 18.54
CA LEU A 375 -5.99 0.64 19.96
C LEU A 375 -7.49 0.80 20.30
N VAL A 376 -8.13 1.88 19.85
CA VAL A 376 -9.56 2.10 20.08
C VAL A 376 -10.41 1.01 19.41
N ASN A 377 -10.04 0.59 18.20
CA ASN A 377 -10.72 -0.49 17.50
C ASN A 377 -10.56 -1.84 18.22
N GLU A 378 -9.36 -2.18 18.70
CA GLU A 378 -9.09 -3.42 19.42
C GLU A 378 -9.82 -3.44 20.78
N ALA A 379 -9.90 -2.31 21.47
CA ALA A 379 -10.68 -2.19 22.71
C ALA A 379 -12.17 -2.44 22.46
N ALA A 380 -12.72 -1.84 21.39
CA ALA A 380 -14.11 -2.06 21.00
C ALA A 380 -14.38 -3.53 20.60
N LEU A 381 -13.46 -4.16 19.86
CA LEU A 381 -13.55 -5.58 19.50
C LEU A 381 -13.47 -6.49 20.73
N ASN A 382 -12.64 -6.14 21.72
CA ASN A 382 -12.55 -6.89 22.97
C ASN A 382 -13.86 -6.79 23.75
N ALA A 383 -14.41 -5.60 23.92
CA ALA A 383 -15.70 -5.39 24.57
C ALA A 383 -16.83 -6.17 23.87
N ALA A 384 -16.87 -6.13 22.53
CA ALA A 384 -17.85 -6.86 21.73
C ALA A 384 -17.72 -8.39 21.92
N ARG A 385 -16.50 -8.93 21.99
CA ARG A 385 -16.23 -10.35 22.23
C ARG A 385 -16.85 -10.86 23.54
N TYR A 386 -16.87 -10.00 24.57
CA TYR A 386 -17.46 -10.32 25.88
C TYR A 386 -18.90 -9.82 26.02
N ASN A 387 -19.57 -9.44 24.90
CA ASN A 387 -20.95 -8.96 24.87
C ASN A 387 -21.20 -7.75 25.80
N LYS A 388 -20.19 -6.90 26.04
CA LYS A 388 -20.33 -5.68 26.83
C LYS A 388 -21.08 -4.62 25.99
N LYS A 389 -21.84 -3.75 26.67
CA LYS A 389 -22.55 -2.62 26.03
C LYS A 389 -21.68 -1.37 25.89
N VAL A 390 -20.65 -1.25 26.71
CA VAL A 390 -19.70 -0.13 26.75
C VAL A 390 -18.28 -0.67 26.83
N VAL A 391 -17.33 0.13 26.33
CA VAL A 391 -15.90 -0.18 26.40
C VAL A 391 -15.37 0.36 27.74
N THR A 392 -14.76 -0.50 28.54
CA THR A 392 -14.22 -0.18 29.86
C THR A 392 -12.71 0.08 29.81
N MET A 393 -12.13 0.61 30.90
CA MET A 393 -10.69 0.83 31.02
C MET A 393 -9.92 -0.50 30.88
N SER A 394 -10.45 -1.59 31.41
CA SER A 394 -9.88 -2.93 31.28
C SER A 394 -9.77 -3.39 29.81
N ASP A 395 -10.76 -3.05 28.97
CA ASP A 395 -10.71 -3.38 27.54
C ASP A 395 -9.59 -2.60 26.82
N PHE A 396 -9.35 -1.35 27.19
CA PHE A 396 -8.23 -0.56 26.68
C PHE A 396 -6.87 -1.11 27.13
N GLU A 397 -6.75 -1.57 28.39
CA GLU A 397 -5.51 -2.18 28.88
C GLU A 397 -5.18 -3.48 28.12
N ILE A 398 -6.16 -4.35 27.92
CA ILE A 398 -6.00 -5.59 27.14
C ILE A 398 -5.65 -5.25 25.67
N ALA A 399 -6.32 -4.27 25.08
CA ALA A 399 -6.05 -3.84 23.71
C ALA A 399 -4.65 -3.24 23.57
N LYS A 400 -4.22 -2.41 24.54
CA LYS A 400 -2.87 -1.84 24.60
C LYS A 400 -1.81 -2.96 24.62
N ASP A 401 -1.97 -3.91 25.52
CA ASP A 401 -1.07 -5.05 25.62
C ASP A 401 -1.02 -5.83 24.29
N LYS A 402 -2.17 -6.04 23.66
CA LYS A 402 -2.26 -6.72 22.35
C LYS A 402 -1.56 -5.96 21.23
N VAL A 403 -1.69 -4.63 21.18
CA VAL A 403 -1.07 -3.78 20.16
C VAL A 403 0.44 -3.72 20.34
N ILE A 404 0.93 -3.61 21.57
CA ILE A 404 2.38 -3.49 21.88
C ILE A 404 3.08 -4.84 21.73
N MET A 405 2.50 -5.92 22.25
CA MET A 405 3.16 -7.21 22.46
C MET A 405 2.59 -8.34 21.59
N GLY A 406 1.43 -8.14 20.97
CA GLY A 406 0.69 -9.19 20.28
C GLY A 406 -0.29 -9.94 21.17
N ALA A 407 -0.93 -10.97 20.60
CA ALA A 407 -1.94 -11.76 21.32
C ALA A 407 -1.33 -12.64 22.40
N GLU A 408 -2.10 -12.89 23.48
CA GLU A 408 -1.74 -13.88 24.50
C GLU A 408 -1.64 -15.29 23.92
N ARG A 409 -0.59 -16.01 24.29
CA ARG A 409 -0.38 -17.41 23.88
C ARG A 409 -0.87 -18.38 24.96
N ARG A 410 -2.18 -18.37 25.22
CA ARG A 410 -2.79 -19.23 26.26
C ARG A 410 -2.66 -20.72 25.98
N SER A 411 -2.40 -21.13 24.74
CA SER A 411 -2.20 -22.54 24.37
C SER A 411 -0.77 -23.02 24.58
N MET A 412 0.15 -22.13 24.94
CA MET A 412 1.54 -22.49 25.17
C MET A 412 1.67 -23.15 26.54
N VAL A 413 2.04 -24.40 26.54
CA VAL A 413 2.33 -25.13 27.78
C VAL A 413 3.76 -24.79 28.19
N ILE A 414 3.90 -23.99 29.25
CA ILE A 414 5.19 -23.62 29.84
C ILE A 414 5.41 -24.56 31.04
N SER A 415 6.61 -25.13 31.15
CA SER A 415 6.96 -25.94 32.33
C SER A 415 7.01 -25.07 33.58
N GLU A 416 6.73 -25.65 34.74
CA GLU A 416 6.81 -24.93 36.02
C GLU A 416 8.20 -24.36 36.28
N HIS A 417 9.24 -25.04 35.78
CA HIS A 417 10.60 -24.54 35.86
C HIS A 417 10.78 -23.25 35.01
N GLU A 418 10.33 -23.24 33.74
CA GLU A 418 10.41 -22.05 32.87
C GLU A 418 9.56 -20.90 33.42
N LYS A 419 8.36 -21.21 33.96
CA LYS A 419 7.51 -20.21 34.62
C LYS A 419 8.23 -19.55 35.80
N LYS A 420 8.93 -20.37 36.61
CA LYS A 420 9.75 -19.88 37.72
C LYS A 420 10.91 -19.01 37.21
N VAL A 421 11.64 -19.44 36.19
CA VAL A 421 12.72 -18.66 35.59
C VAL A 421 12.21 -17.29 35.12
N THR A 422 11.10 -17.28 34.38
CA THR A 422 10.49 -16.03 33.90
C THR A 422 10.05 -15.13 35.06
N ALA A 423 9.45 -15.69 36.12
CA ALA A 423 9.02 -14.89 37.26
C ALA A 423 10.20 -14.19 37.97
N TYR A 424 11.29 -14.91 38.17
CA TYR A 424 12.50 -14.32 38.77
C TYR A 424 13.16 -13.30 37.80
N HIS A 425 13.16 -13.56 36.51
CA HIS A 425 13.68 -12.66 35.51
C HIS A 425 12.93 -11.32 35.55
N GLU A 426 11.61 -11.32 35.42
CA GLU A 426 10.77 -10.12 35.46
C GLU A 426 10.80 -9.41 36.81
N ALA A 427 10.84 -10.16 37.91
CA ALA A 427 11.02 -9.59 39.23
C ALA A 427 12.37 -8.86 39.35
N GLY A 428 13.44 -9.35 38.67
CA GLY A 428 14.76 -8.70 38.60
C GLY A 428 14.70 -7.33 37.96
N HIS A 429 14.09 -7.23 36.79
CA HIS A 429 13.86 -5.95 36.12
C HIS A 429 13.04 -5.00 36.98
N THR A 430 11.99 -5.51 37.60
CA THR A 430 11.09 -4.76 38.49
C THR A 430 11.82 -4.18 39.70
N LEU A 431 12.54 -5.02 40.44
CA LEU A 431 13.24 -4.59 41.64
C LEU A 431 14.33 -3.55 41.36
N VAL A 432 15.14 -3.78 40.30
CA VAL A 432 16.17 -2.82 39.87
C VAL A 432 15.51 -1.51 39.42
N GLY A 433 14.42 -1.58 38.65
CA GLY A 433 13.67 -0.39 38.18
C GLY A 433 13.09 0.46 39.34
N LEU A 434 12.67 -0.17 40.42
CA LEU A 434 12.20 0.55 41.62
C LEU A 434 13.31 1.23 42.42
N LYS A 435 14.51 0.65 42.42
CA LYS A 435 15.63 1.12 43.27
C LYS A 435 16.60 2.06 42.53
N VAL A 436 16.56 2.07 41.19
CA VAL A 436 17.39 2.99 40.41
C VAL A 436 16.75 4.40 40.42
N PRO A 437 17.49 5.43 40.85
CA PRO A 437 16.98 6.81 40.83
C PRO A 437 16.71 7.27 39.38
N ASN A 438 15.71 8.11 39.20
CA ASN A 438 15.26 8.64 37.92
C ASN A 438 14.74 7.59 36.90
N ALA A 439 14.53 6.35 37.30
CA ALA A 439 13.84 5.38 36.45
C ALA A 439 12.34 5.73 36.29
N ASP A 440 11.76 5.33 35.19
CA ASP A 440 10.32 5.50 35.00
C ASP A 440 9.54 4.56 35.92
N PRO A 441 8.39 4.98 36.45
CA PRO A 441 7.57 4.17 37.34
C PRO A 441 7.15 2.84 36.69
N ILE A 442 7.18 1.77 37.49
CA ILE A 442 6.67 0.47 37.03
C ILE A 442 5.14 0.54 36.98
N HIS A 443 4.58 0.25 35.84
CA HIS A 443 3.14 0.24 35.61
C HIS A 443 2.55 -1.15 35.84
N LYS A 444 3.18 -2.19 35.27
CA LYS A 444 2.70 -3.57 35.26
C LYS A 444 3.85 -4.54 35.02
N VAL A 445 3.75 -5.70 35.61
CA VAL A 445 4.64 -6.84 35.37
C VAL A 445 3.80 -8.08 35.12
N THR A 446 4.15 -8.88 34.14
CA THR A 446 3.40 -10.10 33.80
C THR A 446 4.34 -11.21 33.33
N ILE A 447 3.99 -12.45 33.68
CA ILE A 447 4.64 -13.65 33.17
C ILE A 447 3.76 -14.44 32.20
N ILE A 448 2.67 -13.81 31.70
CA ILE A 448 1.82 -14.37 30.67
C ILE A 448 2.53 -14.19 29.31
N PRO A 449 2.79 -15.29 28.57
CA PRO A 449 3.50 -15.20 27.31
C PRO A 449 2.69 -14.46 26.24
N ARG A 450 3.35 -13.49 25.58
CA ARG A 450 2.78 -12.70 24.50
C ARG A 450 3.77 -12.57 23.34
N GLY A 451 3.30 -12.78 22.12
CA GLY A 451 4.17 -12.68 20.95
C GLY A 451 5.40 -13.59 21.07
N MET A 452 6.59 -13.01 21.14
CA MET A 452 7.87 -13.74 21.33
C MET A 452 8.40 -13.65 22.77
N ALA A 453 7.80 -12.84 23.63
CA ALA A 453 8.22 -12.67 25.03
C ALA A 453 7.47 -13.63 25.94
N LEU A 454 8.18 -14.20 26.92
CA LEU A 454 7.61 -15.07 27.95
C LEU A 454 7.07 -14.26 29.12
N GLY A 455 7.60 -13.06 29.36
CA GLY A 455 7.16 -12.11 30.37
C GLY A 455 7.38 -10.67 29.90
N LEU A 456 6.95 -9.72 30.72
CA LEU A 456 7.16 -8.30 30.47
C LEU A 456 7.10 -7.48 31.75
N THR A 457 8.07 -6.59 31.90
CA THR A 457 8.07 -5.50 32.88
C THR A 457 7.83 -4.17 32.14
N GLN A 458 6.66 -3.56 32.33
CA GLN A 458 6.28 -2.32 31.69
C GLN A 458 6.53 -1.12 32.60
N GLN A 459 7.37 -0.20 32.13
CA GLN A 459 7.56 1.12 32.73
C GLN A 459 6.64 2.14 32.05
N LEU A 460 6.14 3.11 32.79
CA LEU A 460 5.28 4.18 32.28
C LEU A 460 5.95 5.55 32.51
N PRO A 461 6.46 6.18 31.47
CA PRO A 461 7.02 7.53 31.59
C PRO A 461 5.98 8.52 32.10
N GLU A 462 6.35 9.42 32.98
CA GLU A 462 5.48 10.51 33.48
C GLU A 462 5.09 11.51 32.39
N GLY A 463 5.92 11.61 31.34
CA GLY A 463 5.68 12.47 30.17
C GLY A 463 6.61 12.12 29.03
N ASP A 464 6.44 12.75 27.89
CA ASP A 464 7.31 12.58 26.73
C ASP A 464 8.67 13.24 27.02
N ARG A 465 9.75 12.44 27.02
CA ARG A 465 11.12 12.93 27.19
C ARG A 465 11.76 13.14 25.85
N HIS A 466 12.26 14.35 25.61
CA HIS A 466 13.01 14.69 24.39
C HIS A 466 14.53 14.59 24.59
N ASN A 467 14.99 14.68 25.83
CA ASN A 467 16.41 14.58 26.18
C ASN A 467 16.62 13.53 27.27
N TYR A 468 17.63 12.70 27.11
CA TYR A 468 18.03 11.67 28.07
C TYR A 468 19.33 12.09 28.75
N THR A 469 19.33 12.06 30.09
CA THR A 469 20.56 12.30 30.86
C THR A 469 21.41 11.03 30.89
N LYS A 470 22.72 11.21 31.11
CA LYS A 470 23.68 10.09 31.29
C LYS A 470 23.21 9.12 32.40
N ASP A 471 22.76 9.65 33.51
CA ASP A 471 22.33 8.87 34.67
C ASP A 471 21.06 8.04 34.36
N TYR A 472 20.12 8.61 33.60
CA TYR A 472 18.95 7.89 33.14
C TYR A 472 19.32 6.70 32.23
N LEU A 473 20.20 6.93 31.23
CA LEU A 473 20.65 5.87 30.31
C LEU A 473 21.41 4.76 31.05
N MET A 474 22.28 5.13 32.00
CA MET A 474 22.94 4.16 32.87
C MET A 474 21.95 3.36 33.72
N GLY A 475 20.93 4.03 34.25
CA GLY A 475 19.84 3.38 34.97
C GLY A 475 19.09 2.36 34.11
N GLN A 476 18.78 2.70 32.84
CA GLN A 476 18.14 1.78 31.91
C GLN A 476 19.02 0.55 31.65
N ILE A 477 20.34 0.70 31.49
CA ILE A 477 21.26 -0.45 31.35
C ILE A 477 21.22 -1.33 32.60
N SER A 478 21.22 -0.74 33.82
CA SER A 478 21.09 -1.51 35.07
C SER A 478 19.80 -2.32 35.11
N ILE A 479 18.68 -1.72 34.68
CA ILE A 479 17.36 -2.39 34.66
C ILE A 479 17.39 -3.58 33.70
N LEU A 480 17.95 -3.40 32.50
CA LEU A 480 18.08 -4.48 31.50
C LEU A 480 18.95 -5.64 32.00
N MET A 481 19.95 -5.38 32.85
CA MET A 481 20.78 -6.45 33.44
C MET A 481 20.06 -7.20 34.57
N GLY A 482 18.99 -6.62 35.15
CA GLY A 482 18.29 -7.16 36.32
C GLY A 482 17.76 -8.57 36.15
N GLY A 483 17.16 -8.86 34.96
CA GLY A 483 16.60 -10.19 34.68
C GLY A 483 17.66 -11.28 34.69
N ARG A 484 18.78 -11.07 33.96
CA ARG A 484 19.90 -12.01 33.91
C ARG A 484 20.54 -12.28 35.27
N ILE A 485 20.72 -11.24 36.07
CA ILE A 485 21.30 -11.35 37.41
C ILE A 485 20.38 -12.13 38.32
N ALA A 486 19.09 -11.92 38.23
CA ALA A 486 18.11 -12.67 39.00
C ALA A 486 18.11 -14.17 38.65
N GLU A 487 18.22 -14.54 37.38
CA GLU A 487 18.40 -15.92 36.95
C GLU A 487 19.66 -16.54 37.56
N ASP A 488 20.80 -15.86 37.52
CA ASP A 488 22.07 -16.35 38.03
C ASP A 488 22.03 -16.57 39.53
N ILE A 489 21.51 -15.63 40.32
CA ILE A 489 21.51 -15.68 41.81
C ILE A 489 20.47 -16.66 42.36
N PHE A 490 19.26 -16.74 41.79
CA PHE A 490 18.14 -17.48 42.35
C PHE A 490 17.86 -18.82 41.68
N ILE A 491 18.22 -18.97 40.41
CA ILE A 491 18.03 -20.21 39.66
C ILE A 491 19.33 -20.99 39.53
N GLY A 492 20.47 -20.27 39.51
CA GLY A 492 21.81 -20.85 39.31
C GLY A 492 22.11 -21.27 37.86
N SER A 493 21.29 -20.80 36.93
CA SER A 493 21.48 -21.04 35.49
C SER A 493 21.11 -19.81 34.70
N ILE A 494 21.84 -19.57 33.63
CA ILE A 494 21.65 -18.43 32.75
C ILE A 494 20.93 -18.94 31.47
N THR A 495 19.86 -18.26 31.08
CA THR A 495 19.08 -18.67 29.95
C THR A 495 19.25 -17.72 28.72
N THR A 496 18.78 -18.15 27.56
CA THR A 496 18.71 -17.33 26.35
C THR A 496 17.64 -16.25 26.44
N GLY A 497 16.77 -16.27 27.47
CA GLY A 497 15.72 -15.27 27.67
C GLY A 497 16.27 -13.85 27.80
N ALA A 498 17.46 -13.70 28.41
CA ALA A 498 18.13 -12.42 28.58
C ALA A 498 18.83 -11.90 27.32
N SER A 499 18.79 -12.58 26.16
CA SER A 499 19.55 -12.18 24.97
C SER A 499 19.16 -10.79 24.45
N ASN A 500 17.87 -10.49 24.39
CA ASN A 500 17.37 -9.19 23.94
C ASN A 500 17.77 -8.04 24.88
N ASP A 501 17.77 -8.29 26.19
CA ASP A 501 18.18 -7.29 27.18
C ASP A 501 19.65 -6.96 27.09
N ILE A 502 20.49 -7.98 26.85
CA ILE A 502 21.93 -7.81 26.65
C ILE A 502 22.21 -7.04 25.34
N GLU A 503 21.50 -7.38 24.26
CA GLU A 503 21.61 -6.70 22.98
C GLU A 503 21.26 -5.21 23.14
N ARG A 504 20.11 -4.90 23.72
CA ARG A 504 19.65 -3.51 23.95
C ARG A 504 20.57 -2.75 24.89
N ALA A 505 21.08 -3.36 25.94
CA ALA A 505 22.04 -2.74 26.86
C ALA A 505 23.35 -2.41 26.14
N THR A 506 23.84 -3.30 25.30
CA THR A 506 25.06 -3.11 24.51
C THR A 506 24.87 -2.01 23.46
N GLU A 507 23.75 -1.99 22.75
CA GLU A 507 23.39 -0.92 21.79
C GLU A 507 23.32 0.44 22.48
N LEU A 508 22.67 0.51 23.65
CA LEU A 508 22.54 1.74 24.42
C LEU A 508 23.91 2.25 24.90
N ALA A 509 24.74 1.37 25.43
CA ALA A 509 26.10 1.71 25.85
C ALA A 509 26.96 2.19 24.65
N ARG A 510 26.84 1.54 23.50
CA ARG A 510 27.52 1.93 22.28
C ARG A 510 27.04 3.29 21.76
N ALA A 511 25.74 3.58 21.79
CA ALA A 511 25.18 4.88 21.46
C ALA A 511 25.72 5.99 22.41
N MET A 512 25.79 5.69 23.72
CA MET A 512 26.40 6.63 24.72
C MET A 512 27.84 6.98 24.39
N VAL A 513 28.65 6.00 23.94
CA VAL A 513 30.07 6.20 23.62
C VAL A 513 30.22 6.86 22.24
N CYS A 514 29.55 6.35 21.22
CA CYS A 514 29.81 6.71 19.83
C CYS A 514 28.95 7.88 19.31
N GLU A 515 27.72 8.05 19.80
CA GLU A 515 26.77 9.03 19.26
C GLU A 515 26.63 10.24 20.21
N TYR A 516 26.53 9.98 21.54
CA TYR A 516 26.19 11.04 22.49
C TYR A 516 27.41 11.65 23.19
N GLY A 517 28.63 11.07 23.01
CA GLY A 517 29.82 11.53 23.64
C GLY A 517 29.77 11.50 25.19
N MET A 518 29.04 10.52 25.77
CA MET A 518 28.81 10.40 27.22
C MET A 518 29.81 9.44 27.90
N SER A 519 30.96 9.21 27.32
CA SER A 519 32.05 8.34 27.83
C SER A 519 33.27 9.11 28.28
N ASN A 520 34.28 8.40 28.80
CA ASN A 520 35.57 9.00 29.17
C ASN A 520 36.42 9.35 27.93
N LEU A 521 36.02 8.95 26.74
CA LEU A 521 36.69 9.35 25.49
C LEU A 521 36.41 10.80 25.11
N GLY A 522 35.56 11.49 25.86
CA GLY A 522 35.21 12.89 25.64
C GLY A 522 33.98 13.09 24.73
N PRO A 523 33.61 14.36 24.47
CA PRO A 523 32.45 14.71 23.67
C PRO A 523 32.75 14.59 22.15
N LEU A 524 33.05 13.39 21.71
CA LEU A 524 33.34 13.04 20.33
C LEU A 524 32.35 12.05 19.79
N THR A 525 32.06 12.13 18.49
CA THR A 525 31.25 11.12 17.79
C THR A 525 32.17 10.22 16.97
N PHE A 526 31.95 8.92 17.03
CA PHE A 526 32.74 7.91 16.34
C PHE A 526 31.83 7.14 15.37
N GLY A 527 32.22 7.06 14.10
CA GLY A 527 31.47 6.36 13.08
C GLY A 527 30.23 7.14 12.62
N LYS A 528 30.37 7.97 11.59
CA LYS A 528 29.19 8.53 10.92
C LYS A 528 28.38 7.40 10.35
N LYS A 529 27.10 7.29 10.69
CA LYS A 529 26.15 6.50 9.95
C LYS A 529 25.99 7.13 8.56
N GLU A 530 26.85 6.76 7.60
CA GLU A 530 26.51 6.99 6.21
C GLU A 530 25.33 6.05 5.88
N GLU A 531 24.14 6.59 5.95
CA GLU A 531 22.89 5.93 5.50
C GLU A 531 22.83 5.78 3.96
N GLN A 532 23.97 5.65 3.30
CA GLN A 532 24.00 5.32 1.88
C GLN A 532 23.87 3.81 1.72
N ILE A 533 22.63 3.36 1.62
CA ILE A 533 22.30 1.99 1.20
C ILE A 533 22.64 1.88 -0.29
N PHE A 534 23.91 1.61 -0.62
CA PHE A 534 24.31 1.13 -1.93
C PHE A 534 24.04 -0.37 -2.01
N LEU A 535 22.90 -0.75 -2.58
CA LEU A 535 22.60 -2.11 -2.98
C LEU A 535 23.62 -2.53 -4.07
N GLY A 536 24.57 -3.39 -3.73
CA GLY A 536 25.32 -4.14 -4.72
C GLY A 536 26.84 -4.08 -4.72
N ARG A 537 27.48 -3.42 -3.75
CA ARG A 537 28.91 -3.61 -3.49
C ARG A 537 29.11 -3.94 -2.01
N GLU A 538 29.95 -4.93 -1.72
CA GLU A 538 30.50 -5.10 -0.37
C GLU A 538 31.11 -3.77 0.04
N ILE A 539 30.39 -3.03 0.89
CA ILE A 539 30.91 -1.84 1.49
C ILE A 539 31.86 -2.34 2.57
N SER A 540 33.15 -2.30 2.28
CA SER A 540 34.12 -2.21 3.35
C SER A 540 33.68 -1.01 4.19
N GLN A 541 33.12 -1.26 5.39
CA GLN A 541 32.83 -0.20 6.37
C GLN A 541 34.14 0.53 6.60
N HIS A 542 34.35 1.66 5.94
CA HIS A 542 35.44 2.57 6.31
C HIS A 542 35.11 3.07 7.70
N ARG A 543 35.80 2.50 8.68
CA ARG A 543 35.80 3.03 10.03
C ARG A 543 36.53 4.39 9.98
N ASP A 544 35.82 5.46 10.32
CA ASP A 544 36.40 6.83 10.39
C ASP A 544 37.35 7.02 11.56
N TYR A 545 37.75 5.96 12.24
CA TYR A 545 38.62 5.97 13.40
C TYR A 545 39.65 4.83 13.37
N SER A 546 40.79 5.06 14.04
CA SER A 546 41.89 4.10 14.11
C SER A 546 41.51 2.85 14.90
N GLU A 547 42.26 1.76 14.68
CA GLU A 547 42.09 0.49 15.42
C GLU A 547 42.31 0.71 16.95
N ASP A 548 43.23 1.56 17.35
CA ASP A 548 43.42 1.94 18.75
C ASP A 548 42.17 2.61 19.35
N THR A 549 41.50 3.45 18.58
CA THR A 549 40.23 4.05 19.01
C THR A 549 39.11 3.01 19.09
N ALA A 550 39.06 2.03 18.17
CA ALA A 550 38.10 0.95 18.23
C ALA A 550 38.23 0.13 19.52
N ILE A 551 39.47 -0.21 19.90
CA ILE A 551 39.75 -0.93 21.15
C ILE A 551 39.27 -0.12 22.36
N LYS A 552 39.52 1.20 22.39
CA LYS A 552 39.06 2.08 23.45
C LYS A 552 37.55 2.19 23.55
N ILE A 553 36.85 2.22 22.38
CA ILE A 553 35.39 2.20 22.34
C ILE A 553 34.88 0.92 22.96
N ASP A 554 35.43 -0.24 22.57
CA ASP A 554 34.99 -1.54 23.10
C ASP A 554 35.25 -1.64 24.61
N GLN A 555 36.40 -1.12 25.09
CA GLN A 555 36.72 -1.05 26.53
C GLN A 555 35.71 -0.18 27.31
N GLU A 556 35.34 1.00 26.79
CA GLU A 556 34.37 1.89 27.44
C GLU A 556 32.97 1.28 27.43
N VAL A 557 32.54 0.63 26.34
CA VAL A 557 31.25 -0.10 26.27
C VAL A 557 31.24 -1.21 27.31
N GLN A 558 32.28 -2.05 27.35
CA GLN A 558 32.40 -3.13 28.35
C GLN A 558 32.39 -2.60 29.77
N LYS A 559 33.08 -1.48 30.02
CA LYS A 559 33.08 -0.83 31.34
C LYS A 559 31.71 -0.32 31.74
N ILE A 560 31.01 0.43 30.87
CA ILE A 560 29.65 0.93 31.16
C ILE A 560 28.71 -0.23 31.50
N VAL A 561 28.69 -1.26 30.69
CA VAL A 561 27.79 -2.44 30.91
C VAL A 561 28.19 -3.16 32.19
N GLY A 562 29.49 -3.38 32.44
CA GLY A 562 30.05 -4.02 33.64
C GLY A 562 29.74 -3.27 34.93
N ASP A 563 29.90 -1.95 34.93
CA ASP A 563 29.60 -1.09 36.09
C ASP A 563 28.12 -1.14 36.43
N GLN A 564 27.23 -1.13 35.41
CA GLN A 564 25.80 -1.21 35.63
C GLN A 564 25.32 -2.63 35.99
N TYR A 565 26.01 -3.66 35.50
CA TYR A 565 25.78 -5.04 35.94
C TYR A 565 26.10 -5.18 37.46
N ALA A 566 27.28 -4.72 37.91
CA ALA A 566 27.63 -4.75 39.30
C ALA A 566 26.65 -3.97 40.19
N ARG A 567 26.21 -2.80 39.73
CA ARG A 567 25.17 -2.01 40.42
C ARG A 567 23.87 -2.75 40.58
N ALA A 568 23.35 -3.37 39.51
CA ALA A 568 22.12 -4.15 39.56
C ALA A 568 22.27 -5.39 40.46
N GLN A 569 23.45 -6.04 40.45
CA GLN A 569 23.77 -7.17 41.32
C GLN A 569 23.73 -6.80 42.81
N ASN A 570 24.30 -5.66 43.16
CA ASN A 570 24.27 -5.16 44.54
C ASN A 570 22.82 -4.87 44.96
N ILE A 571 22.01 -4.21 44.12
CA ILE A 571 20.59 -3.93 44.45
C ILE A 571 19.82 -5.22 44.70
N ILE A 572 19.97 -6.24 43.86
CA ILE A 572 19.27 -7.53 44.01
C ILE A 572 19.75 -8.26 45.22
N THR A 573 21.05 -8.27 45.53
CA THR A 573 21.63 -8.96 46.67
C THR A 573 21.17 -8.32 47.98
N GLU A 574 21.17 -7.00 48.09
CA GLU A 574 20.70 -6.25 49.27
C GLU A 574 19.20 -6.41 49.52
N ASN A 575 18.40 -6.63 48.49
CA ASN A 575 16.94 -6.73 48.61
C ASN A 575 16.43 -8.15 48.30
N ARG A 576 17.19 -9.21 48.72
CA ARG A 576 16.92 -10.60 48.38
C ARG A 576 15.52 -11.08 48.81
N ASP A 577 15.06 -10.69 49.98
CA ASP A 577 13.73 -11.09 50.49
C ASP A 577 12.60 -10.44 49.68
N THR A 578 12.76 -9.20 49.32
CA THR A 578 11.79 -8.49 48.46
C THR A 578 11.69 -9.13 47.06
N MET A 579 12.86 -9.54 46.55
CA MET A 579 12.94 -10.23 45.25
C MET A 579 12.16 -11.55 45.25
N ILE A 580 12.31 -12.35 46.29
CA ILE A 580 11.60 -13.63 46.46
C ILE A 580 10.09 -13.37 46.51
N LYS A 581 9.64 -12.42 47.34
CA LYS A 581 8.22 -12.05 47.46
C LYS A 581 7.60 -11.60 46.15
N LEU A 582 8.34 -10.79 45.36
CA LEU A 582 7.89 -10.36 44.03
C LEU A 582 7.75 -11.55 43.06
N ALA A 583 8.74 -12.44 43.02
CA ALA A 583 8.70 -13.62 42.17
C ALA A 583 7.59 -14.60 42.54
N GLU A 584 7.38 -14.85 43.88
CA GLU A 584 6.29 -15.69 44.36
C GLU A 584 4.91 -15.12 44.07
N ALA A 585 4.72 -13.79 44.23
CA ALA A 585 3.50 -13.11 43.86
C ALA A 585 3.21 -13.17 42.36
N LEU A 586 4.26 -13.09 41.51
CA LEU A 586 4.11 -13.28 40.06
C LEU A 586 3.74 -14.73 39.71
N LEU A 587 4.28 -15.71 40.39
CA LEU A 587 3.92 -17.12 40.17
C LEU A 587 2.47 -17.40 40.55
N GLU A 588 1.94 -16.73 41.59
CA GLU A 588 0.55 -16.89 42.07
C GLU A 588 -0.45 -16.15 41.19
N ARG A 589 -0.21 -14.88 40.87
CA ARG A 589 -1.17 -14.00 40.17
C ARG A 589 -0.90 -13.79 38.68
N GLU A 590 0.23 -14.25 38.21
CA GLU A 590 0.71 -14.12 36.81
C GLU A 590 0.87 -12.65 36.30
N THR A 591 0.23 -11.70 36.97
CA THR A 591 0.28 -10.27 36.64
C THR A 591 0.15 -9.45 37.89
N LEU A 592 1.04 -8.46 38.07
CA LEU A 592 1.01 -7.48 39.16
C LEU A 592 0.95 -6.07 38.57
N ASP A 593 0.11 -5.23 39.16
CA ASP A 593 0.08 -3.79 38.83
C ASP A 593 1.07 -2.99 39.69
N GLY A 594 1.31 -1.73 39.30
CA GLY A 594 2.28 -0.88 39.99
C GLY A 594 1.93 -0.60 41.47
N VAL A 595 0.65 -0.66 41.85
CA VAL A 595 0.20 -0.50 43.26
C VAL A 595 0.58 -1.74 44.07
N GLN A 596 0.24 -2.92 43.59
CA GLN A 596 0.56 -4.20 44.19
C GLN A 596 2.07 -4.39 44.38
N ILE A 597 2.85 -4.00 43.36
CA ILE A 597 4.31 -4.07 43.40
C ILE A 597 4.85 -3.17 44.54
N ARG A 598 4.40 -1.93 44.66
CA ARG A 598 4.82 -1.02 45.73
C ARG A 598 4.41 -1.53 47.12
N ARG A 599 3.22 -2.16 47.25
CA ARG A 599 2.78 -2.78 48.51
C ARG A 599 3.70 -3.93 48.93
N ILE A 600 4.11 -4.79 48.00
CA ILE A 600 5.07 -5.87 48.26
C ILE A 600 6.40 -5.31 48.77
N VAL A 601 6.93 -4.29 48.08
CA VAL A 601 8.20 -3.64 48.45
C VAL A 601 8.12 -2.95 49.82
N ALA A 602 6.97 -2.39 50.17
CA ALA A 602 6.69 -1.81 51.49
C ALA A 602 6.39 -2.88 52.57
N GLY A 603 6.31 -4.17 52.22
CA GLY A 603 5.99 -5.25 53.16
C GLY A 603 4.52 -5.31 53.55
N LEU A 604 3.62 -4.67 52.80
CA LEU A 604 2.18 -4.64 53.04
C LEU A 604 1.48 -5.79 52.30
N PRO A 605 0.24 -6.17 52.73
CA PRO A 605 -0.55 -7.16 52.00
C PRO A 605 -0.80 -6.78 50.57
N LEU A 606 -0.91 -7.77 49.69
CA LEU A 606 -1.12 -7.59 48.25
C LEU A 606 -2.44 -6.90 47.91
N ASP A 607 -3.51 -7.30 48.63
CA ASP A 607 -4.83 -6.71 48.44
C ASP A 607 -4.97 -5.43 49.26
N ASP A 608 -5.74 -4.48 48.76
CA ASP A 608 -5.92 -3.20 49.39
C ASP A 608 -6.76 -3.36 50.67
N ASP A 609 -6.09 -3.31 51.81
CA ASP A 609 -6.68 -3.36 53.14
C ASP A 609 -6.93 -1.96 53.71
N GLY A 610 -6.84 -0.91 52.88
CA GLY A 610 -6.98 0.49 53.30
C GLY A 610 -5.74 1.08 53.97
N THR A 611 -4.64 0.30 54.07
CA THR A 611 -3.37 0.83 54.57
C THR A 611 -2.73 1.75 53.51
N PRO A 612 -2.48 3.03 53.80
CA PRO A 612 -1.88 3.93 52.84
C PRO A 612 -0.46 3.51 52.48
N LEU A 613 -0.13 3.62 51.20
CA LEU A 613 1.24 3.42 50.73
C LEU A 613 2.14 4.51 51.34
N PRO A 614 3.41 4.21 51.70
CA PRO A 614 4.35 5.24 52.03
C PRO A 614 4.48 6.24 50.86
N ASP A 615 4.47 7.53 51.20
CA ASP A 615 4.58 8.61 50.18
C ASP A 615 5.86 8.40 49.36
N ASP A 616 5.73 8.46 48.04
CA ASP A 616 6.85 8.37 47.04
C ASP A 616 7.92 9.48 47.21
N ASN A 617 7.70 10.43 48.14
CA ASN A 617 8.60 11.56 48.38
C ASN A 617 9.89 11.20 49.13
N ASP A 618 10.05 9.98 49.64
CA ASP A 618 11.25 9.60 50.41
C ASP A 618 12.40 9.02 49.57
N ASN A 619 12.22 8.83 48.26
CA ASN A 619 13.24 8.34 47.33
C ASN A 619 14.12 9.43 46.74
N GLY A 620 14.48 10.48 47.48
CA GLY A 620 15.49 11.45 47.10
C GLY A 620 15.11 12.41 45.96
N ARG A 621 13.82 12.45 45.57
CA ARG A 621 13.30 13.52 44.72
C ARG A 621 13.26 14.82 45.49
N LYS A 622 14.37 15.56 45.48
CA LYS A 622 14.30 16.99 45.82
C LYS A 622 13.39 17.62 44.78
N GLU A 623 12.22 18.15 45.22
CA GLU A 623 11.48 19.12 44.42
C GLU A 623 12.50 20.12 43.89
N ILE A 624 12.76 20.12 42.61
CA ILE A 624 13.38 21.21 41.93
C ILE A 624 12.35 22.32 41.99
N LYS A 625 12.42 23.16 43.03
CA LYS A 625 11.70 24.42 43.04
C LYS A 625 12.09 25.12 41.76
N GLU A 626 11.11 25.37 40.89
CA GLU A 626 11.33 26.21 39.72
C GLU A 626 12.09 27.45 40.18
N PRO A 627 13.25 27.77 39.60
CA PRO A 627 13.95 28.99 39.92
C PRO A 627 12.95 30.10 39.60
N SER A 628 12.61 30.91 40.60
CA SER A 628 11.81 32.11 40.41
C SER A 628 12.45 32.92 39.29
N VAL A 629 11.82 32.95 38.13
CA VAL A 629 12.26 33.73 36.99
C VAL A 629 12.13 35.16 37.37
N ASN A 630 13.24 35.75 37.90
CA ASN A 630 13.33 37.20 37.98
C ASN A 630 13.25 37.73 36.54
N PRO A 631 12.31 38.66 36.26
CA PRO A 631 12.20 39.23 34.93
C PRO A 631 13.55 39.86 34.57
N LEU A 632 14.17 39.33 33.51
CA LEU A 632 15.37 39.85 32.92
C LEU A 632 15.18 41.34 32.64
N LYS A 633 15.94 42.22 33.37
CA LYS A 633 15.98 43.65 33.03
C LYS A 633 16.52 43.75 31.59
N PRO A 634 15.91 44.59 30.74
CA PRO A 634 16.39 44.75 29.37
C PRO A 634 17.82 45.29 29.38
N ILE A 635 18.72 44.57 28.72
CA ILE A 635 20.21 44.84 28.62
C ILE A 635 20.49 45.92 27.57
N LEU A 636 19.52 46.54 26.96
CA LEU A 636 19.76 47.65 26.03
C LEU A 636 19.57 48.98 26.72
N PRO A 637 20.59 49.87 26.74
CA PRO A 637 20.41 51.23 27.18
C PRO A 637 19.49 51.99 26.20
N PRO A 638 18.72 52.95 26.66
CA PRO A 638 17.84 53.72 25.78
C PRO A 638 18.72 54.50 24.77
N ILE A 639 18.37 54.37 23.50
CA ILE A 639 18.97 55.17 22.42
C ILE A 639 18.43 56.58 22.63
N THR A 640 19.20 57.43 23.27
CA THR A 640 18.97 58.87 23.31
C THR A 640 19.22 59.41 21.91
N GLY A 641 18.16 59.79 21.22
CA GLY A 641 18.24 60.58 20.02
C GLY A 641 18.87 61.92 20.28
N ASN A 642 19.82 62.35 19.51
CA ASN A 642 20.25 63.70 19.39
C ASN A 642 20.42 64.14 17.95
N ASN A 643 19.56 65.04 17.59
CA ASN A 643 19.62 66.18 16.68
C ASN A 643 20.34 66.13 15.33
N PRO A 644 19.71 66.68 14.30
CA PRO A 644 20.33 66.94 13.00
C PRO A 644 21.23 68.15 13.07
N ALA A 645 22.49 68.01 12.72
CA ALA A 645 23.37 69.14 12.41
C ALA A 645 23.34 69.41 10.90
N THR A 646 22.93 70.64 10.60
CA THR A 646 23.05 71.35 9.35
C THR A 646 24.50 71.42 8.86
N ALA A 647 24.74 71.00 7.61
CA ALA A 647 25.56 71.68 6.57
C ALA A 647 25.48 70.90 5.26
#